data_b51fae3fb1c603067385557b4cd98fed
#
_entry.id   b51fae3fb1c603067385557b4cd98fed
#
_cell.length_a   1.000
_cell.length_b   1.000
_cell.length_c   1.000
_cell.angle_alpha   90.00
_cell.angle_beta   90.00
_cell.angle_gamma   90.00
#
_symmetry.space_group_name_H-M   'P 1'
#
loop_
_entity.id
_entity.type
_entity.pdbx_description
1 polymer ?
#
loop_
_entity_poly.entity_id
_entity_poly.type
_entity_poly.pdbx_seq_one_letter_code
_entity_poly.pdbx_strand_id
1 'polypeptide(L)'
;MNMAKTFKLASQFEPGGDQPNAIAQLLSGIDAGLAHQTLLGVTGSGKTFTMANVIATLNRPTMILAPNKTLAAQLYGEMREFFPENAVEYFVSYYDYYQPEAYVPTTDTFIEKDASINDHIEQMRLSATKALLERRDVIIVASVSAIYGLGDPQSYLSMMLHLRQGDIINQRDILRRLAELQYTRNDAVFQRATFRVRGEVIDIFPAESDKLALRVELFDEEVERLSLFDPLTGAVEKAIPRFTVFPKSHYVTPRDTILQAIDKIKVELGERREQLLAANKLVEEQRLTQRTLFDIEMMQELGYCSGIENYSRYLSGRAAGEPPPTLFDYLPADGLLIIDESHVTVPQIGGMYKGDRSRKETLVEYGFRLPSALDNRPLKFDEFEALMPQTVFVSATPANYELEKSGGEIVQQVVRPTGLLDPEVEVRPVTTQVDDLLSEIRQRVKVDERILVTTLTKRMAEDLTEYLHEHDVRVRYLHSDIDTVERMEIIRDLRLGEFDVLVGINLLREGLDMPEVSLVAILDADKEGFLRSTRSLIQTIGRAARNLNGKAILYGDRITDSMKTAIDETNRRRAVQQAFNHEHGITPKGLNKKVVDVMQLGGVSGASQGKHTKKVAESGAQYEHQRLHPNELAKEIKRLENQMFEHARNLEFEQAASLRDQIHELQQQLTLG
;
A
#
# COMPACT_ATOMS: atom_id res chain seq x y z
N MET A 1 -18.33 3.93 -31.98
CA MET A 1 -16.91 3.77 -31.68
C MET A 1 -16.47 4.93 -30.82
N ASN A 2 -16.28 4.77 -29.51
CA ASN A 2 -15.58 5.79 -28.72
C ASN A 2 -14.13 5.76 -29.21
N MET A 3 -13.63 6.89 -29.73
CA MET A 3 -12.19 7.03 -29.95
C MET A 3 -11.51 6.72 -28.61
N ALA A 4 -10.57 5.77 -28.62
CA ALA A 4 -9.80 5.46 -27.43
C ALA A 4 -9.18 6.77 -26.94
N LYS A 5 -9.44 7.13 -25.68
CA LYS A 5 -8.81 8.28 -25.07
C LYS A 5 -7.31 8.03 -25.05
N THR A 6 -6.53 9.02 -25.45
CA THR A 6 -5.07 9.00 -25.38
C THR A 6 -4.61 9.60 -24.06
N PHE A 7 -3.43 9.20 -23.60
CA PHE A 7 -2.82 9.86 -22.46
C PHE A 7 -2.46 11.29 -22.80
N LYS A 8 -2.79 12.21 -21.89
CA LYS A 8 -2.45 13.64 -22.00
C LYS A 8 -1.60 14.02 -20.80
N LEU A 9 -0.31 14.17 -21.05
CA LEU A 9 0.63 14.62 -20.03
C LEU A 9 0.42 16.11 -19.76
N ALA A 10 0.07 16.46 -18.53
CA ALA A 10 -0.01 17.83 -18.04
C ALA A 10 1.25 18.12 -17.20
N SER A 11 2.15 18.93 -17.73
CA SER A 11 3.36 19.34 -17.01
C SER A 11 3.75 20.76 -17.38
N GLN A 12 4.24 21.51 -16.39
CA GLN A 12 4.90 22.80 -16.60
C GLN A 12 6.38 22.65 -16.93
N PHE A 13 6.91 21.42 -16.86
CA PHE A 13 8.32 21.13 -17.09
C PHE A 13 8.50 20.37 -18.39
N GLU A 14 9.61 20.64 -19.05
CA GLU A 14 10.11 19.85 -20.17
C GLU A 14 11.20 18.89 -19.67
N PRO A 15 11.39 17.72 -20.34
CA PRO A 15 12.48 16.82 -20.00
C PRO A 15 13.85 17.51 -20.07
N GLY A 16 14.63 17.40 -18.99
CA GLY A 16 15.94 18.04 -18.86
C GLY A 16 17.01 17.07 -18.39
N GLY A 17 18.28 17.46 -18.45
CA GLY A 17 19.40 16.60 -18.08
C GLY A 17 19.46 15.35 -18.95
N ASP A 18 19.55 14.17 -18.31
CA ASP A 18 19.57 12.88 -19.00
C ASP A 18 18.18 12.39 -19.44
N GLN A 19 17.10 13.04 -18.99
CA GLN A 19 15.73 12.56 -19.22
C GLN A 19 15.38 12.38 -20.72
N PRO A 20 15.70 13.33 -21.64
CA PRO A 20 15.38 13.17 -23.06
C PRO A 20 16.03 11.91 -23.65
N ASN A 21 17.28 11.66 -23.31
CA ASN A 21 18.01 10.49 -23.79
C ASN A 21 17.48 9.20 -23.19
N ALA A 22 17.19 9.20 -21.88
CA ALA A 22 16.61 8.04 -21.20
C ALA A 22 15.23 7.68 -21.76
N ILE A 23 14.36 8.67 -22.01
CA ILE A 23 13.06 8.47 -22.64
C ILE A 23 13.22 7.84 -24.03
N ALA A 24 14.10 8.41 -24.87
CA ALA A 24 14.33 7.93 -26.23
C ALA A 24 14.87 6.48 -26.24
N GLN A 25 15.81 6.15 -25.36
CA GLN A 25 16.35 4.79 -25.25
C GLN A 25 15.28 3.78 -24.79
N LEU A 26 14.50 4.10 -23.75
CA LEU A 26 13.41 3.24 -23.28
C LEU A 26 12.38 2.98 -24.37
N LEU A 27 11.94 4.03 -25.08
CA LEU A 27 10.98 3.91 -26.17
C LEU A 27 11.53 3.05 -27.31
N SER A 28 12.77 3.32 -27.72
CA SER A 28 13.43 2.53 -28.75
C SER A 28 13.54 1.04 -28.39
N GLY A 29 13.87 0.73 -27.15
CA GLY A 29 13.93 -0.65 -26.68
C GLY A 29 12.56 -1.34 -26.65
N ILE A 30 11.51 -0.61 -26.23
CA ILE A 30 10.14 -1.14 -26.24
C ILE A 30 9.66 -1.38 -27.67
N ASP A 31 9.92 -0.46 -28.60
CA ASP A 31 9.58 -0.60 -30.02
C ASP A 31 10.36 -1.73 -30.69
N ALA A 32 11.61 -1.96 -30.27
CA ALA A 32 12.42 -3.10 -30.72
C ALA A 32 11.95 -4.46 -30.12
N GLY A 33 10.96 -4.46 -29.24
CA GLY A 33 10.39 -5.67 -28.65
C GLY A 33 11.21 -6.22 -27.46
N LEU A 34 12.10 -5.43 -26.84
CA LEU A 34 12.81 -5.85 -25.63
C LEU A 34 11.80 -6.17 -24.53
N ALA A 35 11.91 -7.39 -23.96
CA ALA A 35 11.02 -7.80 -22.88
C ALA A 35 11.28 -7.05 -21.59
N HIS A 36 12.54 -6.74 -21.31
CA HIS A 36 12.99 -6.11 -20.08
C HIS A 36 14.02 -5.02 -20.35
N GLN A 37 13.91 -3.91 -19.65
CA GLN A 37 14.88 -2.83 -19.65
C GLN A 37 15.09 -2.31 -18.23
N THR A 38 16.27 -1.75 -17.94
CA THR A 38 16.61 -1.20 -16.63
C THR A 38 16.94 0.29 -16.74
N LEU A 39 16.17 1.12 -16.02
CA LEU A 39 16.45 2.53 -15.80
C LEU A 39 17.20 2.73 -14.48
N LEU A 40 18.49 3.04 -14.54
CA LEU A 40 19.24 3.50 -13.40
C LEU A 40 19.03 5.02 -13.27
N GLY A 41 18.16 5.41 -12.34
CA GLY A 41 17.88 6.82 -12.07
C GLY A 41 18.24 7.20 -10.65
N VAL A 42 19.19 8.14 -10.48
CA VAL A 42 19.59 8.59 -9.14
C VAL A 42 18.45 9.32 -8.43
N THR A 43 18.54 9.41 -7.11
CA THR A 43 17.56 10.14 -6.30
C THR A 43 17.48 11.61 -6.77
N GLY A 44 16.26 12.08 -7.05
CA GLY A 44 16.04 13.46 -7.51
C GLY A 44 16.29 13.72 -9.00
N SER A 45 16.61 12.69 -9.81
CA SER A 45 16.76 12.86 -11.26
C SER A 45 15.43 12.99 -12.01
N GLY A 46 14.28 12.82 -11.34
CA GLY A 46 12.96 12.90 -11.95
C GLY A 46 12.52 11.62 -12.65
N LYS A 47 12.83 10.44 -12.11
CA LYS A 47 12.41 9.13 -12.62
C LYS A 47 10.92 9.07 -12.92
N THR A 48 10.07 9.57 -12.00
CA THR A 48 8.62 9.57 -12.17
C THR A 48 8.19 10.36 -13.42
N PHE A 49 8.84 11.49 -13.67
CA PHE A 49 8.56 12.30 -14.87
C PHE A 49 9.03 11.60 -16.16
N THR A 50 10.16 10.90 -16.12
CA THR A 50 10.62 10.06 -17.24
C THR A 50 9.62 8.95 -17.53
N MET A 51 9.15 8.23 -16.50
CA MET A 51 8.10 7.22 -16.64
C MET A 51 6.80 7.81 -17.23
N ALA A 52 6.36 8.96 -16.76
CA ALA A 52 5.17 9.64 -17.28
C ALA A 52 5.30 9.99 -18.78
N ASN A 53 6.46 10.46 -19.23
CA ASN A 53 6.72 10.74 -20.65
C ASN A 53 6.70 9.45 -21.49
N VAL A 54 7.29 8.37 -21.00
CA VAL A 54 7.25 7.06 -21.68
C VAL A 54 5.80 6.57 -21.81
N ILE A 55 5.01 6.63 -20.73
CA ILE A 55 3.59 6.23 -20.73
C ILE A 55 2.78 7.07 -21.72
N ALA A 56 2.96 8.39 -21.69
CA ALA A 56 2.24 9.30 -22.60
C ALA A 56 2.53 9.00 -24.07
N THR A 57 3.78 8.69 -24.40
CA THR A 57 4.21 8.42 -25.78
C THR A 57 3.74 7.06 -26.27
N LEU A 58 3.85 6.02 -25.43
CA LEU A 58 3.41 4.66 -25.79
C LEU A 58 1.90 4.52 -25.89
N ASN A 59 1.17 5.30 -25.11
CA ASN A 59 -0.30 5.26 -25.08
C ASN A 59 -0.87 3.85 -24.82
N ARG A 60 -0.27 3.13 -23.88
CA ARG A 60 -0.63 1.75 -23.48
C ARG A 60 -1.07 1.70 -22.02
N PRO A 61 -2.04 0.83 -21.65
CA PRO A 61 -2.36 0.59 -20.24
C PRO A 61 -1.10 0.23 -19.46
N THR A 62 -0.89 0.86 -18.33
CA THR A 62 0.35 0.71 -17.57
C THR A 62 0.07 0.34 -16.11
N MET A 63 0.82 -0.63 -15.59
CA MET A 63 0.86 -0.96 -14.18
C MET A 63 2.22 -0.54 -13.60
N ILE A 64 2.20 0.19 -12.49
CA ILE A 64 3.39 0.59 -11.75
C ILE A 64 3.37 -0.14 -10.41
N LEU A 65 4.37 -0.99 -10.16
CA LEU A 65 4.54 -1.69 -8.88
C LEU A 65 5.50 -0.93 -7.98
N ALA A 66 5.06 -0.66 -6.75
CA ALA A 66 5.87 -0.05 -5.70
C ALA A 66 6.04 -1.00 -4.50
N PRO A 67 7.15 -0.93 -3.74
CA PRO A 67 7.46 -1.87 -2.66
C PRO A 67 6.56 -1.73 -1.44
N ASN A 68 5.91 -0.59 -1.23
CA ASN A 68 5.06 -0.34 -0.07
C ASN A 68 3.94 0.66 -0.37
N LYS A 69 2.93 0.74 0.54
CA LYS A 69 1.76 1.62 0.40
C LYS A 69 2.15 3.10 0.32
N THR A 70 3.15 3.53 1.07
CA THR A 70 3.59 4.93 1.13
C THR A 70 4.13 5.42 -0.20
N LEU A 71 5.04 4.65 -0.81
CA LEU A 71 5.59 4.99 -2.11
C LEU A 71 4.54 4.86 -3.21
N ALA A 72 3.67 3.84 -3.14
CA ALA A 72 2.54 3.72 -4.05
C ALA A 72 1.61 4.95 -3.98
N ALA A 73 1.30 5.45 -2.77
CA ALA A 73 0.47 6.65 -2.61
C ALA A 73 1.15 7.91 -3.17
N GLN A 74 2.46 8.06 -2.98
CA GLN A 74 3.22 9.16 -3.56
C GLN A 74 3.18 9.11 -5.09
N LEU A 75 3.50 7.95 -5.69
CA LEU A 75 3.47 7.75 -7.14
C LEU A 75 2.07 7.97 -7.72
N TYR A 76 1.04 7.51 -7.02
CA TYR A 76 -0.35 7.75 -7.40
C TYR A 76 -0.67 9.24 -7.44
N GLY A 77 -0.26 10.00 -6.42
CA GLY A 77 -0.43 11.46 -6.39
C GLY A 77 0.30 12.15 -7.54
N GLU A 78 1.58 11.82 -7.76
CA GLU A 78 2.39 12.37 -8.85
C GLU A 78 1.79 12.02 -10.23
N MET A 79 1.36 10.78 -10.44
CA MET A 79 0.73 10.38 -11.71
C MET A 79 -0.63 11.05 -11.95
N ARG A 80 -1.43 11.31 -10.91
CA ARG A 80 -2.67 12.09 -11.03
C ARG A 80 -2.43 13.54 -11.42
N GLU A 81 -1.34 14.13 -10.92
CA GLU A 81 -0.94 15.47 -11.34
C GLU A 81 -0.50 15.50 -12.82
N PHE A 82 0.23 14.48 -13.26
CA PHE A 82 0.67 14.35 -14.65
C PHE A 82 -0.46 13.98 -15.63
N PHE A 83 -1.46 13.25 -15.19
CA PHE A 83 -2.55 12.73 -16.03
C PHE A 83 -3.95 13.05 -15.48
N PRO A 84 -4.31 14.32 -15.30
CA PRO A 84 -5.57 14.72 -14.66
C PRO A 84 -6.83 14.34 -15.48
N GLU A 85 -6.70 14.11 -16.80
CA GLU A 85 -7.82 13.72 -17.67
C GLU A 85 -7.92 12.20 -17.89
N ASN A 86 -6.93 11.43 -17.44
CA ASN A 86 -6.86 9.98 -17.64
C ASN A 86 -7.21 9.21 -16.36
N ALA A 87 -7.41 7.90 -16.48
CA ALA A 87 -7.65 7.05 -15.32
C ALA A 87 -6.32 6.72 -14.62
N VAL A 88 -6.09 7.33 -13.49
CA VAL A 88 -5.01 6.94 -12.58
C VAL A 88 -5.65 6.32 -11.35
N GLU A 89 -5.33 5.07 -11.08
CA GLU A 89 -5.99 4.24 -10.08
C GLU A 89 -4.99 3.68 -9.07
N TYR A 90 -5.48 3.39 -7.87
CA TYR A 90 -4.68 2.94 -6.75
C TYR A 90 -5.06 1.53 -6.31
N PHE A 91 -4.10 0.61 -6.26
CA PHE A 91 -4.35 -0.78 -5.92
C PHE A 91 -3.34 -1.32 -4.90
N VAL A 92 -3.64 -1.15 -3.62
CA VAL A 92 -2.82 -1.66 -2.51
C VAL A 92 -3.63 -2.58 -1.60
N SER A 93 -3.03 -3.14 -0.55
CA SER A 93 -3.76 -3.88 0.46
C SER A 93 -4.81 -2.99 1.15
N TYR A 94 -6.05 -3.43 1.20
CA TYR A 94 -7.17 -2.71 1.82
C TYR A 94 -7.26 -2.88 3.34
N TYR A 95 -6.32 -3.60 3.94
CA TYR A 95 -6.24 -3.74 5.39
C TYR A 95 -5.45 -2.60 6.01
N ASP A 96 -6.03 -1.87 6.97
CA ASP A 96 -5.29 -0.95 7.84
C ASP A 96 -4.51 -1.75 8.88
N TYR A 97 -5.14 -2.77 9.44
CA TYR A 97 -4.53 -3.77 10.28
C TYR A 97 -4.84 -5.17 9.75
N TYR A 98 -3.86 -6.07 9.76
CA TYR A 98 -4.04 -7.44 9.30
C TYR A 98 -3.22 -8.41 10.13
N GLN A 99 -3.90 -9.23 10.92
CA GLN A 99 -3.35 -10.40 11.55
C GLN A 99 -3.90 -11.64 10.84
N PRO A 100 -3.08 -12.36 10.08
CA PRO A 100 -3.54 -13.59 9.42
C PRO A 100 -3.85 -14.67 10.45
N GLU A 101 -4.83 -15.51 10.15
CA GLU A 101 -5.05 -16.71 10.95
C GLU A 101 -3.79 -17.57 10.97
N ALA A 102 -3.45 -18.10 12.12
CA ALA A 102 -2.28 -18.96 12.31
C ALA A 102 -2.51 -19.95 13.43
N TYR A 103 -1.78 -21.05 13.43
CA TYR A 103 -1.77 -21.99 14.53
C TYR A 103 -0.35 -22.26 14.98
N VAL A 104 -0.12 -22.21 16.28
CA VAL A 104 1.17 -22.48 16.91
C VAL A 104 1.09 -23.83 17.65
N PRO A 105 1.57 -24.93 17.03
CA PRO A 105 1.43 -26.27 17.59
C PRO A 105 2.08 -26.46 18.97
N THR A 106 3.18 -25.75 19.23
CA THR A 106 3.93 -25.88 20.50
C THR A 106 3.17 -25.38 21.71
N THR A 107 2.25 -24.44 21.52
CA THR A 107 1.43 -23.84 22.59
C THR A 107 -0.06 -24.16 22.44
N ASP A 108 -0.43 -24.97 21.44
CA ASP A 108 -1.84 -25.25 21.06
C ASP A 108 -2.68 -23.96 20.95
N THR A 109 -2.09 -22.91 20.33
CA THR A 109 -2.72 -21.60 20.25
C THR A 109 -3.18 -21.35 18.83
N PHE A 110 -4.49 -21.20 18.63
CA PHE A 110 -5.05 -20.70 17.38
C PHE A 110 -5.18 -19.19 17.46
N ILE A 111 -4.57 -18.51 16.50
CA ILE A 111 -4.67 -17.07 16.29
C ILE A 111 -5.74 -16.86 15.24
N GLU A 112 -6.84 -16.27 15.64
CA GLU A 112 -7.94 -15.95 14.72
C GLU A 112 -7.54 -14.82 13.76
N LYS A 113 -8.10 -14.84 12.54
CA LYS A 113 -7.91 -13.74 11.60
C LYS A 113 -8.53 -12.48 12.19
N ASP A 114 -7.72 -11.46 12.41
CA ASP A 114 -8.18 -10.13 12.78
C ASP A 114 -7.75 -9.12 11.72
N ALA A 115 -8.70 -8.32 11.25
CA ALA A 115 -8.44 -7.39 10.17
C ALA A 115 -9.38 -6.19 10.22
N SER A 116 -8.81 -5.01 10.13
CA SER A 116 -9.54 -3.76 9.88
C SER A 116 -9.48 -3.44 8.40
N ILE A 117 -10.64 -3.35 7.76
CA ILE A 117 -10.77 -3.03 6.34
C ILE A 117 -10.94 -1.53 6.18
N ASN A 118 -10.17 -0.96 5.28
CA ASN A 118 -10.32 0.42 4.83
C ASN A 118 -11.27 0.46 3.63
N ASP A 119 -12.51 0.87 3.86
CA ASP A 119 -13.57 0.93 2.85
C ASP A 119 -13.21 1.81 1.65
N HIS A 120 -12.41 2.86 1.86
CA HIS A 120 -11.98 3.74 0.78
C HIS A 120 -10.93 3.07 -0.13
N ILE A 121 -9.97 2.35 0.47
CA ILE A 121 -9.00 1.58 -0.33
C ILE A 121 -9.68 0.43 -1.05
N GLU A 122 -10.66 -0.23 -0.43
CA GLU A 122 -11.47 -1.25 -1.12
C GLU A 122 -12.18 -0.68 -2.35
N GLN A 123 -12.81 0.48 -2.20
CA GLN A 123 -13.42 1.22 -3.30
C GLN A 123 -12.44 1.53 -4.43
N MET A 124 -11.23 2.03 -4.10
CA MET A 124 -10.20 2.34 -5.09
C MET A 124 -9.75 1.08 -5.85
N ARG A 125 -9.68 -0.08 -5.19
CA ARG A 125 -9.37 -1.36 -5.84
C ARG A 125 -10.45 -1.78 -6.83
N LEU A 126 -11.73 -1.61 -6.50
CA LEU A 126 -12.85 -1.86 -7.42
C LEU A 126 -12.81 -0.89 -8.61
N SER A 127 -12.51 0.39 -8.37
CA SER A 127 -12.29 1.38 -9.42
C SER A 127 -11.16 0.98 -10.36
N ALA A 128 -10.04 0.50 -9.82
CA ALA A 128 -8.88 0.07 -10.60
C ALA A 128 -9.21 -1.09 -11.55
N THR A 129 -9.87 -2.13 -11.08
CA THR A 129 -10.28 -3.27 -11.93
C THR A 129 -11.31 -2.86 -12.98
N LYS A 130 -12.27 -2.02 -12.60
CA LYS A 130 -13.23 -1.43 -13.55
C LYS A 130 -12.52 -0.64 -14.64
N ALA A 131 -11.58 0.23 -14.26
CA ALA A 131 -10.83 1.04 -15.22
C ALA A 131 -10.04 0.18 -16.23
N LEU A 132 -9.40 -0.90 -15.77
CA LEU A 132 -8.70 -1.87 -16.63
C LEU A 132 -9.65 -2.55 -17.65
N LEU A 133 -10.88 -2.83 -17.25
CA LEU A 133 -11.88 -3.49 -18.09
C LEU A 133 -12.56 -2.53 -19.10
N GLU A 134 -12.72 -1.25 -18.75
CA GLU A 134 -13.47 -0.28 -19.54
C GLU A 134 -12.62 0.67 -20.36
N ARG A 135 -11.34 0.89 -19.99
CA ARG A 135 -10.50 1.96 -20.53
C ARG A 135 -9.16 1.45 -21.03
N ARG A 136 -8.60 2.20 -21.99
CA ARG A 136 -7.24 1.95 -22.50
C ARG A 136 -6.23 2.95 -21.94
N ASP A 137 -6.68 4.13 -21.54
CA ASP A 137 -5.90 5.22 -20.97
C ASP A 137 -5.84 5.11 -19.45
N VAL A 138 -5.34 3.96 -18.95
CA VAL A 138 -5.32 3.64 -17.51
C VAL A 138 -3.91 3.41 -16.98
N ILE A 139 -3.62 4.01 -15.85
CA ILE A 139 -2.41 3.78 -15.05
C ILE A 139 -2.83 3.21 -13.69
N ILE A 140 -2.37 2.02 -13.37
CA ILE A 140 -2.58 1.42 -12.05
C ILE A 140 -1.30 1.56 -11.24
N VAL A 141 -1.36 2.23 -10.10
CA VAL A 141 -0.27 2.25 -9.13
C VAL A 141 -0.58 1.23 -8.04
N ALA A 142 0.21 0.17 -7.99
CA ALA A 142 -0.04 -0.97 -7.11
C ALA A 142 1.16 -1.27 -6.19
N SER A 143 0.87 -1.95 -5.09
CA SER A 143 1.90 -2.60 -4.27
C SER A 143 2.00 -4.09 -4.60
N VAL A 144 2.83 -4.83 -3.86
CA VAL A 144 2.92 -6.30 -3.97
C VAL A 144 1.58 -7.02 -3.76
N SER A 145 0.53 -6.33 -3.29
CA SER A 145 -0.82 -6.89 -3.24
C SER A 145 -1.38 -7.28 -4.62
N ALA A 146 -0.81 -6.77 -5.71
CA ALA A 146 -1.17 -7.12 -7.08
C ALA A 146 -0.93 -8.60 -7.43
N ILE A 147 -0.02 -9.29 -6.73
CA ILE A 147 0.27 -10.71 -6.95
C ILE A 147 -0.61 -11.66 -6.13
N TYR A 148 -1.49 -11.13 -5.27
CA TYR A 148 -2.44 -11.93 -4.48
C TYR A 148 -3.71 -12.22 -5.27
N GLY A 149 -4.35 -13.34 -4.92
CA GLY A 149 -5.58 -13.77 -5.55
C GLY A 149 -6.68 -12.72 -5.53
N LEU A 150 -7.30 -12.54 -6.70
CA LEU A 150 -8.55 -11.80 -6.92
C LEU A 150 -9.61 -12.74 -7.45
N GLY A 151 -10.85 -12.26 -7.59
CA GLY A 151 -11.87 -12.97 -8.36
C GLY A 151 -11.44 -13.13 -9.82
N ASP A 152 -11.91 -14.23 -10.43
CA ASP A 152 -11.64 -14.47 -11.85
C ASP A 152 -12.23 -13.37 -12.74
N PRO A 153 -11.46 -12.76 -13.67
CA PRO A 153 -11.95 -11.66 -14.51
C PRO A 153 -13.18 -12.01 -15.34
N GLN A 154 -13.27 -13.23 -15.86
CA GLN A 154 -14.40 -13.66 -16.68
C GLN A 154 -15.68 -13.81 -15.84
N SER A 155 -15.57 -14.42 -14.67
CA SER A 155 -16.68 -14.49 -13.71
C SER A 155 -17.13 -13.09 -13.27
N TYR A 156 -16.18 -12.20 -12.99
CA TYR A 156 -16.46 -10.81 -12.62
C TYR A 156 -17.17 -10.06 -13.75
N LEU A 157 -16.72 -10.19 -15.01
CA LEU A 157 -17.38 -9.62 -16.18
C LEU A 157 -18.80 -10.17 -16.41
N SER A 158 -19.00 -11.47 -16.20
CA SER A 158 -20.30 -12.11 -16.38
C SER A 158 -21.36 -11.65 -15.37
N MET A 159 -20.90 -11.11 -14.23
CA MET A 159 -21.76 -10.64 -13.14
C MET A 159 -22.18 -9.18 -13.30
N MET A 160 -21.67 -8.41 -14.26
CA MET A 160 -22.05 -7.01 -14.45
C MET A 160 -23.53 -6.85 -14.86
N LEU A 161 -24.15 -5.75 -14.44
CA LEU A 161 -25.45 -5.31 -14.92
C LEU A 161 -25.27 -4.15 -15.91
N HIS A 162 -25.50 -4.43 -17.18
CA HIS A 162 -25.49 -3.42 -18.23
C HIS A 162 -26.88 -2.83 -18.39
N LEU A 163 -26.99 -1.51 -18.32
CA LEU A 163 -28.23 -0.76 -18.54
C LEU A 163 -28.01 0.27 -19.65
N ARG A 164 -28.93 0.35 -20.55
CA ARG A 164 -28.94 1.28 -21.66
C ARG A 164 -30.31 1.91 -21.79
N GLN A 165 -30.39 3.18 -22.07
CA GLN A 165 -31.65 3.86 -22.38
C GLN A 165 -32.35 3.17 -23.57
N GLY A 166 -33.63 2.84 -23.41
CA GLY A 166 -34.43 2.08 -24.38
C GLY A 166 -34.33 0.55 -24.22
N ASP A 167 -33.56 0.02 -23.26
CA ASP A 167 -33.56 -1.41 -22.98
C ASP A 167 -34.92 -1.82 -22.37
N ILE A 168 -35.44 -2.97 -22.82
CA ILE A 168 -36.67 -3.57 -22.25
C ILE A 168 -36.21 -4.57 -21.18
N ILE A 169 -36.42 -4.23 -19.93
CA ILE A 169 -36.03 -5.01 -18.76
C ILE A 169 -37.01 -4.80 -17.60
N ASN A 170 -37.52 -5.87 -17.04
CA ASN A 170 -38.44 -5.78 -15.90
C ASN A 170 -37.71 -5.31 -14.63
N GLN A 171 -38.35 -4.44 -13.85
CA GLN A 171 -37.81 -3.94 -12.58
C GLN A 171 -37.35 -5.09 -11.67
N ARG A 172 -38.10 -6.19 -11.56
CA ARG A 172 -37.73 -7.33 -10.73
C ARG A 172 -36.41 -7.99 -11.17
N ASP A 173 -36.14 -8.01 -12.47
CA ASP A 173 -34.91 -8.57 -13.01
C ASP A 173 -33.70 -7.70 -12.67
N ILE A 174 -33.86 -6.37 -12.72
CA ILE A 174 -32.84 -5.44 -12.24
C ILE A 174 -32.55 -5.67 -10.75
N LEU A 175 -33.59 -5.74 -9.92
CA LEU A 175 -33.45 -5.93 -8.48
C LEU A 175 -32.82 -7.29 -8.12
N ARG A 176 -33.25 -8.37 -8.83
CA ARG A 176 -32.63 -9.68 -8.68
C ARG A 176 -31.15 -9.64 -9.04
N ARG A 177 -30.81 -8.98 -10.15
CA ARG A 177 -29.41 -8.85 -10.57
C ARG A 177 -28.59 -8.05 -9.57
N LEU A 178 -29.11 -6.96 -9.00
CA LEU A 178 -28.44 -6.20 -7.94
C LEU A 178 -28.20 -7.05 -6.69
N ALA A 179 -29.15 -7.90 -6.30
CA ALA A 179 -28.96 -8.84 -5.19
C ALA A 179 -27.87 -9.89 -5.50
N GLU A 180 -27.83 -10.43 -6.73
CA GLU A 180 -26.76 -11.33 -7.19
C GLU A 180 -25.38 -10.65 -7.16
N LEU A 181 -25.32 -9.34 -7.46
CA LEU A 181 -24.12 -8.50 -7.35
C LEU A 181 -23.75 -8.15 -5.89
N GLN A 182 -24.50 -8.69 -4.91
CA GLN A 182 -24.36 -8.45 -3.48
C GLN A 182 -24.67 -7.00 -3.04
N TYR A 183 -25.44 -6.25 -3.82
CA TYR A 183 -25.98 -4.97 -3.37
C TYR A 183 -27.10 -5.18 -2.37
N THR A 184 -27.17 -4.34 -1.36
CA THR A 184 -28.20 -4.41 -0.32
C THR A 184 -29.27 -3.36 -0.57
N ARG A 185 -30.55 -3.77 -0.51
CA ARG A 185 -31.63 -2.80 -0.53
C ARG A 185 -31.69 -2.04 0.80
N ASN A 186 -31.60 -0.74 0.73
CA ASN A 186 -31.71 0.13 1.90
C ASN A 186 -32.36 1.45 1.50
N ASP A 187 -33.65 1.58 1.84
CA ASP A 187 -34.43 2.77 1.51
C ASP A 187 -34.20 3.93 2.51
N ALA A 188 -33.59 3.66 3.68
CA ALA A 188 -33.33 4.63 4.74
C ALA A 188 -31.92 5.21 4.67
N VAL A 189 -30.89 4.35 4.56
CA VAL A 189 -29.48 4.75 4.49
C VAL A 189 -28.93 4.41 3.12
N PHE A 190 -28.77 5.43 2.29
CA PHE A 190 -28.28 5.27 0.92
C PHE A 190 -26.76 5.51 0.87
N GLN A 191 -26.02 4.42 0.79
CA GLN A 191 -24.55 4.40 0.80
C GLN A 191 -24.00 3.47 -0.29
N ARG A 192 -22.68 3.40 -0.45
CA ARG A 192 -22.04 2.53 -1.44
C ARG A 192 -22.54 1.08 -1.35
N ALA A 193 -22.66 0.44 -2.51
CA ALA A 193 -23.18 -0.92 -2.68
C ALA A 193 -24.59 -1.12 -2.11
N THR A 194 -25.40 -0.06 -2.04
CA THR A 194 -26.83 -0.15 -1.75
C THR A 194 -27.68 0.35 -2.92
N PHE A 195 -28.92 -0.07 -2.93
CA PHE A 195 -29.95 0.48 -3.83
C PHE A 195 -31.24 0.74 -3.07
N ARG A 196 -32.04 1.65 -3.59
CA ARG A 196 -33.36 1.96 -3.08
C ARG A 196 -34.37 2.04 -4.24
N VAL A 197 -35.63 1.79 -3.93
CA VAL A 197 -36.71 1.74 -4.94
C VAL A 197 -37.84 2.64 -4.51
N ARG A 198 -38.27 3.51 -5.41
CA ARG A 198 -39.44 4.42 -5.22
C ARG A 198 -40.32 4.40 -6.47
N GLY A 199 -41.35 3.57 -6.47
CA GLY A 199 -42.18 3.36 -7.66
C GLY A 199 -41.38 2.74 -8.79
N GLU A 200 -41.33 3.39 -9.93
CA GLU A 200 -40.57 2.98 -11.12
C GLU A 200 -39.13 3.53 -11.16
N VAL A 201 -38.68 4.15 -10.08
CA VAL A 201 -37.33 4.70 -9.96
C VAL A 201 -36.47 3.80 -9.07
N ILE A 202 -35.30 3.40 -9.59
CA ILE A 202 -34.28 2.66 -8.86
C ILE A 202 -33.06 3.57 -8.76
N ASP A 203 -32.68 3.92 -7.55
CA ASP A 203 -31.44 4.60 -7.26
C ASP A 203 -30.37 3.57 -6.81
N ILE A 204 -29.22 3.53 -7.46
CA ILE A 204 -28.13 2.58 -7.19
C ILE A 204 -26.89 3.39 -6.84
N PHE A 205 -26.24 3.09 -5.70
CA PHE A 205 -24.96 3.69 -5.37
C PHE A 205 -23.85 2.68 -5.70
N PRO A 206 -23.13 2.87 -6.82
CA PRO A 206 -22.12 1.92 -7.27
C PRO A 206 -21.02 1.70 -6.20
N ALA A 207 -20.53 0.47 -6.10
CA ALA A 207 -19.53 0.09 -5.09
C ALA A 207 -18.18 0.80 -5.28
N GLU A 208 -17.84 1.14 -6.52
CA GLU A 208 -16.62 1.81 -6.92
C GLU A 208 -16.72 3.35 -6.94
N SER A 209 -17.94 3.91 -6.79
CA SER A 209 -18.14 5.36 -6.86
C SER A 209 -17.88 6.04 -5.52
N ASP A 210 -17.25 7.21 -5.55
CA ASP A 210 -17.00 8.05 -4.36
C ASP A 210 -18.07 9.12 -4.14
N LYS A 211 -18.76 9.57 -5.20
CA LYS A 211 -19.62 10.77 -5.15
C LYS A 211 -20.97 10.61 -5.80
N LEU A 212 -21.04 9.89 -6.91
CA LEU A 212 -22.23 9.89 -7.75
C LEU A 212 -22.97 8.55 -7.67
N ALA A 213 -24.28 8.63 -7.58
CA ALA A 213 -25.17 7.49 -7.69
C ALA A 213 -25.87 7.47 -9.05
N LEU A 214 -26.28 6.29 -9.48
CA LEU A 214 -27.04 6.07 -10.71
C LEU A 214 -28.53 6.09 -10.38
N ARG A 215 -29.31 6.83 -11.13
CA ARG A 215 -30.78 6.76 -11.16
C ARG A 215 -31.24 6.11 -12.44
N VAL A 216 -32.05 5.07 -12.30
CA VAL A 216 -32.72 4.36 -13.38
C VAL A 216 -34.22 4.68 -13.27
N GLU A 217 -34.77 5.34 -14.27
CA GLU A 217 -36.18 5.66 -14.37
C GLU A 217 -36.79 4.72 -15.42
N LEU A 218 -37.79 3.94 -15.00
CA LEU A 218 -38.50 2.99 -15.85
C LEU A 218 -39.84 3.56 -16.24
N PHE A 219 -40.29 3.27 -17.46
CA PHE A 219 -41.65 3.40 -17.89
C PHE A 219 -42.14 2.00 -18.27
N ASP A 220 -42.93 1.39 -17.40
CA ASP A 220 -43.31 -0.02 -17.46
C ASP A 220 -42.06 -0.92 -17.45
N GLU A 221 -41.76 -1.59 -18.54
CA GLU A 221 -40.56 -2.44 -18.68
C GLU A 221 -39.43 -1.77 -19.48
N GLU A 222 -39.55 -0.50 -19.89
CA GLU A 222 -38.51 0.23 -20.65
C GLU A 222 -37.68 1.12 -19.73
N VAL A 223 -36.37 1.09 -19.91
CA VAL A 223 -35.45 2.07 -19.30
C VAL A 223 -35.62 3.39 -20.00
N GLU A 224 -36.48 4.28 -19.48
CA GLU A 224 -36.78 5.57 -20.07
C GLU A 224 -35.57 6.51 -19.96
N ARG A 225 -34.90 6.51 -18.78
CA ARG A 225 -33.81 7.44 -18.53
C ARG A 225 -32.79 6.86 -17.56
N LEU A 226 -31.51 7.19 -17.84
CA LEU A 226 -30.39 6.97 -16.91
C LEU A 226 -29.73 8.32 -16.58
N SER A 227 -29.48 8.56 -15.29
CA SER A 227 -28.81 9.79 -14.85
C SER A 227 -27.87 9.54 -13.67
N LEU A 228 -26.78 10.30 -13.63
CA LEU A 228 -25.91 10.38 -12.47
C LEU A 228 -26.34 11.55 -11.61
N PHE A 229 -26.42 11.34 -10.32
CA PHE A 229 -26.88 12.35 -9.36
C PHE A 229 -26.05 12.31 -8.06
N ASP A 230 -25.99 13.43 -7.37
CA ASP A 230 -25.40 13.54 -6.05
C ASP A 230 -26.35 12.91 -5.02
N PRO A 231 -25.95 11.85 -4.31
CA PRO A 231 -26.84 11.15 -3.35
C PRO A 231 -27.20 12.00 -2.12
N LEU A 232 -26.41 13.03 -1.78
CA LEU A 232 -26.66 13.94 -0.66
C LEU A 232 -27.72 14.98 -1.00
N THR A 233 -27.58 15.63 -2.15
CA THR A 233 -28.48 16.73 -2.57
C THR A 233 -29.63 16.26 -3.45
N GLY A 234 -29.52 15.08 -4.07
CA GLY A 234 -30.44 14.57 -5.07
C GLY A 234 -30.35 15.26 -6.43
N ALA A 235 -29.41 16.20 -6.60
CA ALA A 235 -29.24 16.95 -7.83
C ALA A 235 -28.69 16.06 -8.95
N VAL A 236 -29.35 16.06 -10.10
CA VAL A 236 -28.88 15.35 -11.30
C VAL A 236 -27.74 16.15 -11.92
N GLU A 237 -26.57 15.53 -11.98
CA GLU A 237 -25.40 16.13 -12.62
C GLU A 237 -25.37 15.90 -14.14
N LYS A 238 -25.75 14.67 -14.56
CA LYS A 238 -25.62 14.30 -15.97
C LYS A 238 -26.61 13.19 -16.35
N ALA A 239 -27.32 13.37 -17.47
CA ALA A 239 -28.00 12.27 -18.15
C ALA A 239 -27.00 11.46 -18.97
N ILE A 240 -27.11 10.14 -18.96
CA ILE A 240 -26.19 9.22 -19.63
C ILE A 240 -26.97 8.20 -20.45
N PRO A 241 -26.47 7.78 -21.64
CA PRO A 241 -27.17 6.82 -22.49
C PRO A 241 -27.01 5.37 -22.04
N ARG A 242 -26.03 5.06 -21.21
CA ARG A 242 -25.71 3.72 -20.72
C ARG A 242 -24.88 3.77 -19.44
N PHE A 243 -25.02 2.74 -18.63
CA PHE A 243 -24.18 2.54 -17.42
C PHE A 243 -23.98 1.04 -17.16
N THR A 244 -22.83 0.69 -16.60
CA THR A 244 -22.54 -0.67 -16.16
C THR A 244 -22.36 -0.66 -14.64
N VAL A 245 -23.18 -1.44 -13.94
CA VAL A 245 -23.06 -1.65 -12.50
C VAL A 245 -22.15 -2.86 -12.27
N PHE A 246 -21.09 -2.66 -11.50
CA PHE A 246 -20.11 -3.68 -11.15
C PHE A 246 -20.47 -4.37 -9.83
N PRO A 247 -20.02 -5.60 -9.57
CA PRO A 247 -20.23 -6.30 -8.31
C PRO A 247 -19.67 -5.54 -7.09
N LYS A 248 -20.27 -5.77 -5.92
CA LYS A 248 -19.84 -5.17 -4.65
C LYS A 248 -18.40 -5.56 -4.26
N SER A 249 -17.92 -6.74 -4.64
CA SER A 249 -16.59 -7.20 -4.35
C SER A 249 -16.02 -8.04 -5.50
N HIS A 250 -14.71 -8.27 -5.52
CA HIS A 250 -14.05 -9.12 -6.51
C HIS A 250 -14.41 -10.61 -6.40
N TYR A 251 -14.95 -11.04 -5.27
CA TYR A 251 -15.29 -12.45 -5.00
C TYR A 251 -16.76 -12.79 -5.26
N VAL A 252 -17.49 -11.92 -5.94
CA VAL A 252 -18.86 -12.22 -6.36
C VAL A 252 -18.82 -13.26 -7.48
N THR A 253 -19.47 -14.38 -7.25
CA THR A 253 -19.45 -15.55 -8.15
C THR A 253 -20.87 -15.94 -8.51
N PRO A 254 -21.18 -16.34 -9.77
CA PRO A 254 -22.49 -16.82 -10.17
C PRO A 254 -22.97 -17.98 -9.28
N ARG A 255 -24.27 -17.98 -8.94
CA ARG A 255 -24.86 -18.99 -8.03
C ARG A 255 -24.60 -20.43 -8.49
N ASP A 256 -24.70 -20.69 -9.79
CA ASP A 256 -24.44 -22.02 -10.33
C ASP A 256 -23.00 -22.47 -10.10
N THR A 257 -22.05 -21.54 -10.22
CA THR A 257 -20.64 -21.81 -9.93
C THR A 257 -20.43 -22.10 -8.44
N ILE A 258 -21.12 -21.39 -7.55
CA ILE A 258 -21.08 -21.64 -6.09
C ILE A 258 -21.61 -23.05 -5.79
N LEU A 259 -22.74 -23.44 -6.37
CA LEU A 259 -23.33 -24.78 -6.16
C LEU A 259 -22.40 -25.89 -6.64
N GLN A 260 -21.78 -25.74 -7.81
CA GLN A 260 -20.77 -26.68 -8.33
C GLN A 260 -19.52 -26.73 -7.44
N ALA A 261 -19.09 -25.59 -6.91
CA ALA A 261 -17.97 -25.52 -5.97
C ALA A 261 -18.28 -26.26 -4.67
N ILE A 262 -19.49 -26.12 -4.14
CA ILE A 262 -19.96 -26.82 -2.92
C ILE A 262 -19.88 -28.34 -3.09
N ASP A 263 -20.28 -28.89 -4.24
CA ASP A 263 -20.22 -30.32 -4.49
C ASP A 263 -18.75 -30.82 -4.49
N LYS A 264 -17.83 -30.05 -5.08
CA LYS A 264 -16.39 -30.38 -5.07
C LYS A 264 -15.79 -30.26 -3.67
N ILE A 265 -16.19 -29.23 -2.88
CA ILE A 265 -15.77 -29.04 -1.49
C ILE A 265 -16.20 -30.23 -0.63
N LYS A 266 -17.44 -30.74 -0.80
CA LYS A 266 -17.93 -31.91 -0.09
C LYS A 266 -17.13 -33.18 -0.41
N VAL A 267 -16.71 -33.36 -1.66
CA VAL A 267 -15.84 -34.48 -2.06
C VAL A 267 -14.49 -34.36 -1.37
N GLU A 268 -13.82 -33.21 -1.45
CA GLU A 268 -12.52 -32.97 -0.79
C GLU A 268 -12.62 -33.18 0.74
N LEU A 269 -13.70 -32.67 1.35
CA LEU A 269 -13.94 -32.86 2.78
C LEU A 269 -14.03 -34.35 3.14
N GLY A 270 -14.76 -35.15 2.35
CA GLY A 270 -14.87 -36.60 2.53
C GLY A 270 -13.51 -37.28 2.49
N GLU A 271 -12.71 -37.02 1.44
CA GLU A 271 -11.37 -37.57 1.29
C GLU A 271 -10.44 -37.18 2.44
N ARG A 272 -10.48 -35.89 2.84
CA ARG A 272 -9.62 -35.42 3.93
C ARG A 272 -10.02 -35.99 5.29
N ARG A 273 -11.31 -36.18 5.55
CA ARG A 273 -11.82 -36.84 6.75
C ARG A 273 -11.29 -38.28 6.87
N GLU A 274 -11.36 -39.07 5.79
CA GLU A 274 -10.83 -40.43 5.77
C GLU A 274 -9.32 -40.45 6.08
N GLN A 275 -8.55 -39.52 5.53
CA GLN A 275 -7.11 -39.39 5.83
C GLN A 275 -6.83 -39.06 7.30
N LEU A 276 -7.58 -38.12 7.89
CA LEU A 276 -7.42 -37.71 9.28
C LEU A 276 -7.83 -38.85 10.24
N LEU A 277 -8.91 -39.57 9.95
CA LEU A 277 -9.34 -40.72 10.72
C LEU A 277 -8.31 -41.87 10.65
N ALA A 278 -7.79 -42.14 9.46
CA ALA A 278 -6.72 -43.15 9.29
C ALA A 278 -5.43 -42.79 10.04
N ALA A 279 -5.16 -41.50 10.17
CA ALA A 279 -4.03 -40.99 10.96
C ALA A 279 -4.32 -40.83 12.47
N ASN A 280 -5.53 -41.23 12.94
CA ASN A 280 -6.02 -41.07 14.31
C ASN A 280 -6.06 -39.63 14.82
N LYS A 281 -6.26 -38.65 13.89
CA LYS A 281 -6.39 -37.21 14.16
C LYS A 281 -7.87 -36.85 14.34
N LEU A 282 -8.49 -37.28 15.44
CA LEU A 282 -9.95 -37.15 15.65
C LEU A 282 -10.39 -35.70 15.88
N VAL A 283 -9.57 -34.93 16.60
CA VAL A 283 -9.87 -33.50 16.90
C VAL A 283 -9.79 -32.67 15.63
N GLU A 284 -8.78 -32.90 14.82
CA GLU A 284 -8.58 -32.20 13.54
C GLU A 284 -9.71 -32.53 12.57
N GLU A 285 -10.16 -33.81 12.52
CA GLU A 285 -11.30 -34.22 11.69
C GLU A 285 -12.59 -33.51 12.12
N GLN A 286 -12.90 -33.52 13.40
CA GLN A 286 -14.11 -32.88 13.93
C GLN A 286 -14.11 -31.38 13.64
N ARG A 287 -13.01 -30.72 13.92
CA ARG A 287 -12.81 -29.27 13.69
C ARG A 287 -13.02 -28.92 12.21
N LEU A 288 -12.35 -29.65 11.31
CA LEU A 288 -12.45 -29.44 9.88
C LEU A 288 -13.88 -29.64 9.37
N THR A 289 -14.52 -30.71 9.82
CA THR A 289 -15.89 -31.04 9.41
C THR A 289 -16.87 -29.96 9.84
N GLN A 290 -16.86 -29.56 11.10
CA GLN A 290 -17.77 -28.54 11.61
C GLN A 290 -17.62 -27.21 10.87
N ARG A 291 -16.37 -26.76 10.70
CA ARG A 291 -16.09 -25.49 10.02
C ARG A 291 -16.52 -25.54 8.56
N THR A 292 -16.15 -26.58 7.84
CA THR A 292 -16.45 -26.67 6.39
C THR A 292 -17.95 -26.81 6.14
N LEU A 293 -18.70 -27.56 6.96
CA LEU A 293 -20.15 -27.67 6.83
C LEU A 293 -20.84 -26.34 7.10
N PHE A 294 -20.39 -25.59 8.10
CA PHE A 294 -20.90 -24.25 8.37
C PHE A 294 -20.63 -23.29 7.19
N ASP A 295 -19.42 -23.29 6.64
CA ASP A 295 -19.08 -22.47 5.49
C ASP A 295 -19.93 -22.85 4.26
N ILE A 296 -20.22 -24.14 4.05
CA ILE A 296 -21.10 -24.62 2.96
C ILE A 296 -22.54 -24.09 3.15
N GLU A 297 -23.09 -24.18 4.36
CA GLU A 297 -24.43 -23.68 4.66
C GLU A 297 -24.51 -22.17 4.35
N MET A 298 -23.54 -21.38 4.80
CA MET A 298 -23.49 -19.95 4.52
C MET A 298 -23.41 -19.65 3.02
N MET A 299 -22.60 -20.43 2.27
CA MET A 299 -22.52 -20.26 0.80
C MET A 299 -23.82 -20.64 0.11
N GLN A 300 -24.56 -21.65 0.58
CA GLN A 300 -25.84 -22.07 0.02
C GLN A 300 -26.93 -21.01 0.24
N GLU A 301 -27.01 -20.45 1.44
CA GLU A 301 -28.09 -19.52 1.81
C GLU A 301 -27.78 -18.09 1.35
N LEU A 302 -26.55 -17.61 1.56
CA LEU A 302 -26.18 -16.21 1.33
C LEU A 302 -25.33 -16.00 0.06
N GLY A 303 -24.84 -17.08 -0.57
CA GLY A 303 -23.86 -16.99 -1.66
C GLY A 303 -22.45 -16.55 -1.21
N TYR A 304 -22.19 -16.52 0.09
CA TYR A 304 -20.93 -16.04 0.68
C TYR A 304 -20.69 -16.68 2.06
N CYS A 305 -19.41 -16.84 2.44
CA CYS A 305 -19.01 -17.18 3.81
C CYS A 305 -17.77 -16.39 4.23
N SER A 306 -17.54 -16.28 5.53
CA SER A 306 -16.31 -15.67 6.05
C SER A 306 -15.10 -16.53 5.69
N GLY A 307 -14.12 -15.96 4.97
CA GLY A 307 -12.97 -16.69 4.47
C GLY A 307 -13.25 -17.45 3.15
N ILE A 308 -14.22 -16.99 2.36
CA ILE A 308 -14.58 -17.59 1.06
C ILE A 308 -13.36 -17.74 0.13
N GLU A 309 -12.35 -16.89 0.29
CA GLU A 309 -11.09 -16.97 -0.44
C GLU A 309 -10.34 -18.30 -0.27
N ASN A 310 -10.57 -19.03 0.84
CA ASN A 310 -9.99 -20.35 1.06
C ASN A 310 -10.55 -21.43 0.11
N TYR A 311 -11.67 -21.14 -0.54
CA TYR A 311 -12.30 -21.99 -1.55
C TYR A 311 -12.07 -21.48 -2.98
N SER A 312 -11.15 -20.53 -3.18
CA SER A 312 -10.88 -19.86 -4.47
C SER A 312 -10.55 -20.81 -5.61
N ARG A 313 -9.89 -21.95 -5.36
CA ARG A 313 -9.66 -23.00 -6.35
C ARG A 313 -10.95 -23.45 -7.04
N TYR A 314 -11.97 -23.74 -6.25
CA TYR A 314 -13.25 -24.24 -6.77
C TYR A 314 -14.10 -23.13 -7.38
N LEU A 315 -14.06 -21.94 -6.80
CA LEU A 315 -14.80 -20.77 -7.29
C LEU A 315 -14.26 -20.24 -8.61
N SER A 316 -12.95 -20.36 -8.85
CA SER A 316 -12.31 -19.97 -10.12
C SER A 316 -12.26 -21.11 -11.16
N GLY A 317 -12.66 -22.33 -10.76
CA GLY A 317 -12.62 -23.51 -11.65
C GLY A 317 -11.22 -24.01 -12.02
N ARG A 318 -10.17 -23.54 -11.33
CA ARG A 318 -8.77 -23.89 -11.60
C ARG A 318 -8.41 -25.26 -11.00
N ALA A 319 -7.41 -25.91 -11.61
CA ALA A 319 -6.88 -27.16 -11.09
C ALA A 319 -6.01 -26.93 -9.86
N ALA A 320 -5.73 -28.01 -9.11
CA ALA A 320 -4.88 -27.94 -7.93
C ALA A 320 -3.46 -27.48 -8.30
N GLY A 321 -2.95 -26.50 -7.59
CA GLY A 321 -1.61 -25.94 -7.79
C GLY A 321 -1.47 -24.91 -8.90
N GLU A 322 -2.51 -24.66 -9.69
CA GLU A 322 -2.51 -23.57 -10.67
C GLU A 322 -2.44 -22.20 -9.98
N PRO A 323 -1.81 -21.18 -10.63
CA PRO A 323 -1.75 -19.85 -10.07
C PRO A 323 -3.15 -19.25 -9.90
N PRO A 324 -3.43 -18.52 -8.79
CA PRO A 324 -4.71 -17.83 -8.63
C PRO A 324 -4.84 -16.70 -9.64
N PRO A 325 -6.06 -16.30 -10.02
CA PRO A 325 -6.25 -15.07 -10.80
C PRO A 325 -5.81 -13.86 -9.96
N THR A 326 -5.09 -12.94 -10.57
CA THR A 326 -4.49 -11.78 -9.93
C THR A 326 -4.80 -10.50 -10.70
N LEU A 327 -4.27 -9.35 -10.27
CA LEU A 327 -4.43 -8.11 -11.03
C LEU A 327 -3.79 -8.18 -12.42
N PHE A 328 -2.78 -9.04 -12.62
CA PHE A 328 -2.15 -9.26 -13.92
C PHE A 328 -3.11 -9.87 -14.96
N ASP A 329 -4.08 -10.67 -14.51
CA ASP A 329 -5.11 -11.24 -15.39
C ASP A 329 -6.10 -10.20 -15.91
N TYR A 330 -6.18 -9.02 -15.27
CA TYR A 330 -6.98 -7.88 -15.73
C TYR A 330 -6.20 -6.94 -16.65
N LEU A 331 -4.86 -7.01 -16.63
CA LEU A 331 -4.02 -6.15 -17.47
C LEU A 331 -4.08 -6.64 -18.93
N PRO A 332 -4.34 -5.75 -19.91
CA PRO A 332 -4.31 -6.14 -21.32
C PRO A 332 -2.96 -6.68 -21.75
N ALA A 333 -2.95 -7.60 -22.71
CA ALA A 333 -1.74 -8.28 -23.18
C ALA A 333 -0.64 -7.35 -23.72
N ASP A 334 -1.02 -6.16 -24.22
CA ASP A 334 -0.12 -5.09 -24.66
C ASP A 334 0.20 -4.09 -23.55
N GLY A 335 -0.13 -4.40 -22.31
CA GLY A 335 0.17 -3.57 -21.14
C GLY A 335 1.66 -3.33 -20.95
N LEU A 336 2.02 -2.26 -20.26
CA LEU A 336 3.39 -1.97 -19.80
C LEU A 336 3.46 -2.19 -18.28
N LEU A 337 4.51 -2.87 -17.84
CA LEU A 337 4.83 -2.99 -16.41
C LEU A 337 6.02 -2.11 -16.08
N ILE A 338 5.91 -1.29 -15.05
CA ILE A 338 7.00 -0.53 -14.47
C ILE A 338 7.18 -1.01 -13.02
N ILE A 339 8.37 -1.45 -12.65
CA ILE A 339 8.67 -1.88 -11.28
C ILE A 339 9.57 -0.83 -10.65
N ASP A 340 8.98 0.01 -9.81
CA ASP A 340 9.72 1.06 -9.11
C ASP A 340 10.45 0.49 -7.89
N GLU A 341 11.61 1.06 -7.58
CA GLU A 341 12.57 0.54 -6.59
C GLU A 341 12.72 -0.99 -6.70
N SER A 342 12.94 -1.45 -7.94
CA SER A 342 12.91 -2.85 -8.33
C SER A 342 13.83 -3.75 -7.51
N HIS A 343 15.01 -3.21 -7.08
CA HIS A 343 15.97 -3.90 -6.21
C HIS A 343 15.38 -4.32 -4.84
N VAL A 344 14.22 -3.76 -4.45
CA VAL A 344 13.45 -4.13 -3.25
C VAL A 344 12.17 -4.85 -3.65
N THR A 345 11.44 -4.34 -4.63
CA THR A 345 10.13 -4.86 -5.04
C THR A 345 10.25 -6.30 -5.56
N VAL A 346 11.25 -6.60 -6.37
CA VAL A 346 11.45 -7.94 -6.94
C VAL A 346 11.76 -9.01 -5.87
N PRO A 347 12.75 -8.80 -4.97
CA PRO A 347 12.98 -9.75 -3.87
C PRO A 347 11.78 -9.91 -2.93
N GLN A 348 11.00 -8.84 -2.70
CA GLN A 348 9.79 -8.90 -1.90
C GLN A 348 8.75 -9.82 -2.55
N ILE A 349 8.50 -9.70 -3.85
CA ILE A 349 7.62 -10.60 -4.61
C ILE A 349 8.10 -12.06 -4.45
N GLY A 350 9.38 -12.30 -4.59
CA GLY A 350 9.97 -13.65 -4.43
C GLY A 350 9.81 -14.25 -3.03
N GLY A 351 9.75 -13.42 -1.99
CA GLY A 351 9.62 -13.85 -0.58
C GLY A 351 8.18 -14.17 -0.15
N MET A 352 7.16 -13.58 -0.79
CA MET A 352 5.76 -13.64 -0.33
C MET A 352 5.20 -15.05 -0.26
N TYR A 353 5.42 -15.87 -1.28
CA TYR A 353 4.86 -17.22 -1.37
C TYR A 353 5.30 -18.13 -0.22
N LYS A 354 6.59 -18.12 0.13
CA LYS A 354 7.14 -19.04 1.14
C LYS A 354 6.54 -18.82 2.53
N GLY A 355 6.37 -17.57 2.92
CA GLY A 355 5.78 -17.22 4.24
C GLY A 355 4.31 -17.60 4.32
N ASP A 356 3.51 -17.31 3.29
CA ASP A 356 2.09 -17.68 3.23
C ASP A 356 1.92 -19.20 3.22
N ARG A 357 2.71 -19.93 2.45
CA ARG A 357 2.67 -21.38 2.32
C ARG A 357 2.92 -22.09 3.64
N SER A 358 3.99 -21.75 4.35
CA SER A 358 4.34 -22.38 5.64
C SER A 358 3.23 -22.23 6.68
N ARG A 359 2.65 -21.05 6.79
CA ARG A 359 1.53 -20.77 7.68
C ARG A 359 0.30 -21.62 7.36
N LYS A 360 -0.08 -21.69 6.08
CA LYS A 360 -1.26 -22.43 5.63
C LYS A 360 -1.09 -23.95 5.70
N GLU A 361 0.11 -24.47 5.49
CA GLU A 361 0.39 -25.90 5.68
C GLU A 361 0.09 -26.32 7.11
N THR A 362 0.47 -25.52 8.11
CA THR A 362 0.14 -25.79 9.51
C THR A 362 -1.38 -25.77 9.72
N LEU A 363 -2.12 -24.81 9.17
CA LEU A 363 -3.59 -24.78 9.31
C LEU A 363 -4.28 -26.00 8.67
N VAL A 364 -3.78 -26.48 7.55
CA VAL A 364 -4.30 -27.69 6.86
C VAL A 364 -3.94 -28.95 7.62
N GLU A 365 -2.72 -29.06 8.15
CA GLU A 365 -2.27 -30.23 8.90
C GLU A 365 -3.09 -30.44 10.17
N TYR A 366 -3.42 -29.35 10.88
CA TYR A 366 -4.15 -29.39 12.14
C TYR A 366 -5.68 -29.19 11.98
N GLY A 367 -6.22 -29.37 10.78
CA GLY A 367 -7.66 -29.42 10.52
C GLY A 367 -8.41 -28.10 10.62
N PHE A 368 -7.73 -26.96 10.49
CA PHE A 368 -8.39 -25.64 10.44
C PHE A 368 -8.88 -25.29 9.04
N ARG A 369 -8.22 -25.82 7.98
CA ARG A 369 -8.57 -25.56 6.59
C ARG A 369 -8.44 -26.83 5.73
N LEU A 370 -9.21 -26.88 4.64
CA LEU A 370 -9.05 -27.91 3.62
C LEU A 370 -7.72 -27.76 2.85
N PRO A 371 -7.18 -28.83 2.25
CA PRO A 371 -5.98 -28.76 1.41
C PRO A 371 -6.09 -27.74 0.27
N SER A 372 -7.28 -27.55 -0.31
CA SER A 372 -7.53 -26.53 -1.35
C SER A 372 -7.24 -25.10 -0.92
N ALA A 373 -7.27 -24.78 0.37
CA ALA A 373 -6.91 -23.48 0.89
C ALA A 373 -5.45 -23.09 0.61
N LEU A 374 -4.58 -24.07 0.32
CA LEU A 374 -3.19 -23.86 -0.09
C LEU A 374 -3.08 -23.15 -1.46
N ASP A 375 -4.12 -23.17 -2.27
CA ASP A 375 -4.15 -22.49 -3.58
C ASP A 375 -4.65 -21.06 -3.51
N ASN A 376 -5.23 -20.63 -2.39
CA ASN A 376 -5.40 -19.22 -2.06
C ASN A 376 -4.06 -18.65 -1.62
N ARG A 377 -3.23 -18.22 -2.53
CA ARG A 377 -1.84 -17.85 -2.30
C ARG A 377 -1.40 -16.71 -3.20
N PRO A 378 -0.33 -15.98 -2.89
CA PRO A 378 0.30 -15.11 -3.87
C PRO A 378 0.92 -15.95 -5.01
N LEU A 379 1.19 -15.30 -6.13
CA LEU A 379 1.97 -15.92 -7.20
C LEU A 379 3.32 -16.41 -6.67
N LYS A 380 3.78 -17.54 -7.20
CA LYS A 380 5.19 -17.89 -7.10
C LYS A 380 6.01 -16.97 -8.00
N PHE A 381 7.31 -16.91 -7.75
CA PHE A 381 8.15 -15.98 -8.51
C PHE A 381 8.23 -16.33 -10.01
N ASP A 382 8.32 -17.61 -10.34
CA ASP A 382 8.29 -18.11 -11.72
C ASP A 382 6.96 -17.84 -12.42
N GLU A 383 5.84 -17.95 -11.70
CA GLU A 383 4.52 -17.59 -12.22
C GLU A 383 4.41 -16.07 -12.47
N PHE A 384 4.93 -15.26 -11.57
CA PHE A 384 5.00 -13.81 -11.76
C PHE A 384 5.84 -13.46 -13.00
N GLU A 385 7.02 -14.07 -13.16
CA GLU A 385 7.87 -13.85 -14.32
C GLU A 385 7.16 -14.22 -15.64
N ALA A 386 6.39 -15.31 -15.64
CA ALA A 386 5.64 -15.75 -16.82
C ALA A 386 4.49 -14.80 -17.22
N LEU A 387 3.95 -14.05 -16.25
CA LEU A 387 2.87 -13.09 -16.46
C LEU A 387 3.36 -11.67 -16.77
N MET A 388 4.64 -11.38 -16.58
CA MET A 388 5.19 -10.05 -16.86
C MET A 388 5.05 -9.68 -18.34
N PRO A 389 4.40 -8.57 -18.69
CA PRO A 389 4.47 -7.99 -20.03
C PRO A 389 5.85 -7.33 -20.27
N GLN A 390 5.99 -6.52 -21.32
CA GLN A 390 7.17 -5.67 -21.45
C GLN A 390 7.38 -4.84 -20.17
N THR A 391 8.57 -4.94 -19.57
CA THR A 391 8.83 -4.43 -18.22
C THR A 391 10.03 -3.48 -18.19
N VAL A 392 9.83 -2.35 -17.49
CA VAL A 392 10.90 -1.41 -17.15
C VAL A 392 11.16 -1.49 -15.65
N PHE A 393 12.36 -1.96 -15.28
CA PHE A 393 12.85 -1.90 -13.91
C PHE A 393 13.41 -0.50 -13.63
N VAL A 394 12.98 0.13 -12.55
CA VAL A 394 13.41 1.47 -12.17
C VAL A 394 14.08 1.42 -10.82
N SER A 395 15.33 1.86 -10.71
CA SER A 395 16.07 1.87 -9.46
C SER A 395 17.24 2.86 -9.48
N ALA A 396 17.59 3.40 -8.31
CA ALA A 396 18.85 4.11 -8.12
C ALA A 396 20.05 3.17 -7.92
N THR A 397 19.79 1.92 -7.57
CA THR A 397 20.79 0.87 -7.26
C THR A 397 20.30 -0.49 -7.76
N PRO A 398 20.22 -0.73 -9.09
CA PRO A 398 19.76 -1.99 -9.65
C PRO A 398 20.51 -3.20 -9.06
N ALA A 399 19.81 -4.33 -8.96
CA ALA A 399 20.36 -5.60 -8.49
C ALA A 399 20.80 -6.48 -9.67
N ASN A 400 21.43 -7.62 -9.36
CA ASN A 400 21.87 -8.56 -10.39
C ASN A 400 20.71 -9.08 -11.24
N TYR A 401 19.53 -9.27 -10.63
CA TYR A 401 18.33 -9.72 -11.34
C TYR A 401 17.96 -8.79 -12.50
N GLU A 402 17.86 -7.48 -12.22
CA GLU A 402 17.51 -6.50 -13.25
C GLU A 402 18.59 -6.43 -14.35
N LEU A 403 19.88 -6.51 -13.95
CA LEU A 403 21.01 -6.49 -14.88
C LEU A 403 21.00 -7.73 -15.81
N GLU A 404 20.75 -8.90 -15.25
CA GLU A 404 20.67 -10.16 -16.02
C GLU A 404 19.49 -10.13 -16.98
N LYS A 405 18.31 -9.68 -16.51
CA LYS A 405 17.08 -9.60 -17.33
C LYS A 405 17.18 -8.58 -18.47
N SER A 406 17.90 -7.48 -18.27
CA SER A 406 18.15 -6.48 -19.33
C SER A 406 19.41 -6.74 -20.15
N GLY A 407 20.03 -7.95 -20.06
CA GLY A 407 21.21 -8.31 -20.82
C GLY A 407 22.45 -7.48 -20.52
N GLY A 408 22.49 -6.83 -19.36
CA GLY A 408 23.59 -5.95 -18.93
C GLY A 408 23.48 -4.52 -19.45
N GLU A 409 22.52 -4.23 -20.31
CA GLU A 409 22.27 -2.87 -20.81
C GLU A 409 21.44 -2.07 -19.79
N ILE A 410 21.90 -0.85 -19.49
CA ILE A 410 21.26 0.03 -18.51
C ILE A 410 21.06 1.40 -19.13
N VAL A 411 19.85 1.89 -19.11
CA VAL A 411 19.53 3.29 -19.41
C VAL A 411 19.89 4.11 -18.18
N GLN A 412 20.84 5.04 -18.31
CA GLN A 412 21.32 5.86 -17.19
C GLN A 412 20.65 7.23 -17.17
N GLN A 413 20.22 7.64 -15.97
CA GLN A 413 19.68 8.96 -15.67
C GLN A 413 20.35 9.48 -14.40
N VAL A 414 21.57 9.97 -14.53
CA VAL A 414 22.44 10.40 -13.42
C VAL A 414 22.33 11.91 -13.18
N VAL A 415 22.14 12.69 -14.25
CA VAL A 415 22.07 14.14 -14.21
C VAL A 415 20.69 14.62 -13.74
N ARG A 416 20.69 15.46 -12.70
CA ARG A 416 19.47 16.14 -12.20
C ARG A 416 19.26 17.45 -12.97
N PRO A 417 18.07 17.71 -13.50
CA PRO A 417 17.76 19.00 -14.14
C PRO A 417 17.93 20.21 -13.21
N THR A 418 17.81 20.01 -11.89
CA THR A 418 17.97 21.05 -10.87
C THR A 418 19.43 21.46 -10.64
N GLY A 419 20.39 20.71 -11.18
CA GLY A 419 21.82 20.91 -10.95
C GLY A 419 22.33 20.44 -9.56
N LEU A 420 21.46 19.90 -8.70
CA LEU A 420 21.84 19.45 -7.36
C LEU A 420 22.87 18.31 -7.43
N LEU A 421 23.94 18.45 -6.64
CA LEU A 421 25.03 17.47 -6.57
C LEU A 421 24.68 16.33 -5.59
N ASP A 422 25.26 15.15 -5.81
CA ASP A 422 25.29 14.14 -4.77
C ASP A 422 26.04 14.65 -3.53
N PRO A 423 25.69 14.16 -2.31
CA PRO A 423 26.32 14.65 -1.08
C PRO A 423 27.84 14.47 -1.07
N GLU A 424 28.52 15.36 -0.41
CA GLU A 424 29.93 15.16 -0.05
C GLU A 424 30.01 14.04 1.01
N VAL A 425 30.89 13.07 0.80
CA VAL A 425 31.03 11.94 1.71
C VAL A 425 32.35 12.04 2.48
N GLU A 426 32.25 12.02 3.80
CA GLU A 426 33.41 12.07 4.70
C GLU A 426 33.44 10.83 5.60
N VAL A 427 34.62 10.26 5.82
CA VAL A 427 34.80 9.14 6.76
C VAL A 427 35.50 9.68 8.01
N ARG A 428 34.95 9.39 9.19
CA ARG A 428 35.46 9.83 10.49
C ARG A 428 35.60 8.65 11.45
N PRO A 429 36.50 8.74 12.47
CA PRO A 429 36.71 7.64 13.41
C PRO A 429 35.50 7.36 14.30
N VAL A 430 35.32 6.08 14.68
CA VAL A 430 34.21 5.63 15.55
C VAL A 430 34.38 6.12 16.98
N THR A 431 35.59 6.25 17.47
CA THR A 431 35.88 6.55 18.89
C THR A 431 35.25 7.82 19.41
N THR A 432 34.97 8.81 18.56
CA THR A 432 34.37 10.09 18.91
C THR A 432 33.07 10.33 18.18
N GLN A 433 32.42 9.29 17.62
CA GLN A 433 31.29 9.44 16.72
C GLN A 433 30.09 10.17 17.34
N VAL A 434 29.81 9.98 18.64
CA VAL A 434 28.66 10.60 19.28
C VAL A 434 28.88 12.09 19.56
N ASP A 435 30.08 12.46 20.08
CA ASP A 435 30.43 13.84 20.37
C ASP A 435 30.58 14.68 19.08
N ASP A 436 31.20 14.09 18.07
CA ASP A 436 31.36 14.69 16.75
C ASP A 436 29.99 14.89 16.08
N LEU A 437 29.13 13.88 16.12
CA LEU A 437 27.75 13.98 15.64
C LEU A 437 26.97 15.11 16.35
N LEU A 438 27.06 15.22 17.67
CA LEU A 438 26.41 16.29 18.42
C LEU A 438 26.89 17.67 17.98
N SER A 439 28.20 17.82 17.68
CA SER A 439 28.76 19.06 17.15
C SER A 439 28.17 19.41 15.77
N GLU A 440 28.11 18.44 14.86
CA GLU A 440 27.51 18.60 13.52
C GLU A 440 26.01 18.94 13.60
N ILE A 441 25.27 18.28 14.49
CA ILE A 441 23.85 18.57 14.72
C ILE A 441 23.67 20.03 15.11
N ARG A 442 24.43 20.53 16.11
CA ARG A 442 24.34 21.90 16.58
C ARG A 442 24.66 22.95 15.49
N GLN A 443 25.56 22.63 14.56
CA GLN A 443 25.83 23.50 13.42
C GLN A 443 24.66 23.56 12.44
N ARG A 444 24.02 22.43 12.12
CA ARG A 444 22.93 22.32 11.16
C ARG A 444 21.63 22.91 11.69
N VAL A 445 21.33 22.69 12.97
CA VAL A 445 20.14 23.25 13.63
C VAL A 445 20.16 24.78 13.62
N LYS A 446 21.32 25.42 13.74
CA LYS A 446 21.46 26.89 13.67
C LYS A 446 21.01 27.49 12.34
N VAL A 447 21.05 26.73 11.27
CA VAL A 447 20.64 27.15 9.91
C VAL A 447 19.34 26.49 9.46
N ASP A 448 18.59 25.93 10.42
CA ASP A 448 17.26 25.32 10.22
C ASP A 448 17.27 24.11 9.25
N GLU A 449 18.36 23.33 9.24
CA GLU A 449 18.51 22.11 8.46
C GLU A 449 18.17 20.87 9.28
N ARG A 450 17.77 19.77 8.63
CA ARG A 450 17.38 18.50 9.27
C ARG A 450 18.44 17.43 9.09
N ILE A 451 18.51 16.53 10.07
CA ILE A 451 19.54 15.50 10.17
C ILE A 451 18.92 14.11 10.27
N LEU A 452 19.48 13.15 9.52
CA LEU A 452 19.17 11.73 9.66
C LEU A 452 20.37 10.99 10.26
N VAL A 453 20.12 10.15 11.26
CA VAL A 453 21.14 9.33 11.90
C VAL A 453 20.75 7.86 11.82
N THR A 454 21.63 7.00 11.28
CA THR A 454 21.38 5.56 11.23
C THR A 454 22.29 4.80 12.18
N THR A 455 21.67 3.90 12.95
CA THR A 455 22.35 2.98 13.89
C THR A 455 22.22 1.53 13.42
N LEU A 456 22.88 0.60 14.10
CA LEU A 456 22.81 -0.84 13.77
C LEU A 456 21.76 -1.58 14.57
N THR A 457 21.42 -1.12 15.79
CA THR A 457 20.52 -1.81 16.70
C THR A 457 19.47 -0.88 17.27
N LYS A 458 18.32 -1.45 17.68
CA LYS A 458 17.23 -0.74 18.35
C LYS A 458 17.72 -0.04 19.62
N ARG A 459 18.45 -0.78 20.45
CA ARG A 459 19.01 -0.25 21.70
C ARG A 459 19.93 0.94 21.46
N MET A 460 20.85 0.84 20.47
CA MET A 460 21.75 1.97 20.15
C MET A 460 20.96 3.21 19.67
N ALA A 461 19.87 3.02 18.94
CA ALA A 461 19.03 4.13 18.51
C ALA A 461 18.31 4.77 19.70
N GLU A 462 17.81 3.98 20.64
CA GLU A 462 17.17 4.43 21.87
C GLU A 462 18.15 5.18 22.76
N ASP A 463 19.30 4.57 23.07
CA ASP A 463 20.37 5.18 23.90
C ASP A 463 20.87 6.51 23.27
N LEU A 464 21.03 6.56 21.95
CA LEU A 464 21.43 7.79 21.26
C LEU A 464 20.36 8.88 21.30
N THR A 465 19.09 8.49 21.17
CA THR A 465 17.96 9.43 21.24
C THR A 465 17.86 10.06 22.63
N GLU A 466 18.00 9.25 23.68
CA GLU A 466 18.05 9.72 25.07
C GLU A 466 19.21 10.68 25.30
N TYR A 467 20.42 10.30 24.88
CA TYR A 467 21.62 11.15 24.97
C TYR A 467 21.44 12.50 24.27
N LEU A 468 20.91 12.51 23.04
CA LEU A 468 20.67 13.74 22.30
C LEU A 468 19.61 14.62 22.97
N HIS A 469 18.57 14.01 23.54
CA HIS A 469 17.53 14.72 24.30
C HIS A 469 18.12 15.39 25.57
N GLU A 470 18.98 14.69 26.31
CA GLU A 470 19.68 15.25 27.47
C GLU A 470 20.57 16.44 27.11
N HIS A 471 20.97 16.55 25.85
CA HIS A 471 21.81 17.65 25.32
C HIS A 471 20.98 18.72 24.57
N ASP A 472 19.68 18.86 24.89
CA ASP A 472 18.76 19.86 24.35
C ASP A 472 18.57 19.79 22.82
N VAL A 473 18.72 18.60 22.20
CA VAL A 473 18.43 18.37 20.79
C VAL A 473 16.99 17.89 20.64
N ARG A 474 16.23 18.53 19.74
CA ARG A 474 14.89 18.08 19.37
C ARG A 474 15.03 16.86 18.46
N VAL A 475 14.87 15.68 19.02
CA VAL A 475 15.12 14.39 18.37
C VAL A 475 13.91 13.47 18.49
N ARG A 476 13.65 12.68 17.44
CA ARG A 476 12.71 11.55 17.49
C ARG A 476 13.40 10.28 17.01
N TYR A 477 12.88 9.16 17.48
CA TYR A 477 13.32 7.82 17.12
C TYR A 477 12.27 7.12 16.25
N LEU A 478 12.73 6.42 15.19
CA LEU A 478 11.88 5.64 14.31
C LEU A 478 12.29 4.16 14.37
N HIS A 479 11.39 3.30 14.84
CA HIS A 479 11.61 1.85 14.93
C HIS A 479 10.65 1.05 14.03
N SER A 480 10.86 -0.27 13.97
CA SER A 480 10.10 -1.17 13.09
C SER A 480 8.64 -1.34 13.50
N ASP A 481 8.33 -1.13 14.78
CA ASP A 481 7.03 -1.42 15.38
C ASP A 481 6.06 -0.23 15.26
N ILE A 482 6.55 0.94 14.80
CA ILE A 482 5.73 2.12 14.51
C ILE A 482 4.88 1.84 13.27
N ASP A 483 3.58 2.09 13.38
CA ASP A 483 2.65 1.88 12.28
C ASP A 483 2.90 2.85 11.10
N THR A 484 2.24 2.58 9.97
CA THR A 484 2.47 3.37 8.75
C THR A 484 1.97 4.81 8.90
N VAL A 485 0.90 5.04 9.66
CA VAL A 485 0.30 6.36 9.86
C VAL A 485 1.20 7.22 10.72
N GLU A 486 1.60 6.72 11.89
CA GLU A 486 2.50 7.40 12.80
C GLU A 486 3.86 7.69 12.16
N ARG A 487 4.36 6.75 11.35
CA ARG A 487 5.59 6.94 10.57
C ARG A 487 5.50 8.13 9.62
N MET A 488 4.35 8.29 8.94
CA MET A 488 4.11 9.41 8.03
C MET A 488 4.03 10.74 8.78
N GLU A 489 3.41 10.73 9.96
CA GLU A 489 3.36 11.90 10.83
C GLU A 489 4.76 12.33 11.31
N ILE A 490 5.59 11.39 11.76
CA ILE A 490 6.97 11.65 12.17
C ILE A 490 7.76 12.32 11.03
N ILE A 491 7.62 11.80 9.80
CA ILE A 491 8.32 12.36 8.64
C ILE A 491 7.81 13.75 8.29
N ARG A 492 6.49 13.96 8.33
CA ARG A 492 5.88 15.28 8.15
C ARG A 492 6.38 16.28 9.17
N ASP A 493 6.40 15.89 10.44
CA ASP A 493 6.84 16.73 11.55
C ASP A 493 8.32 17.11 11.44
N LEU A 494 9.19 16.17 11.00
CA LEU A 494 10.59 16.47 10.67
C LEU A 494 10.68 17.56 9.58
N ARG A 495 9.91 17.42 8.52
CA ARG A 495 9.89 18.37 7.40
C ARG A 495 9.34 19.75 7.81
N LEU A 496 8.35 19.79 8.70
CA LEU A 496 7.79 21.01 9.27
C LEU A 496 8.69 21.67 10.30
N GLY A 497 9.73 20.96 10.80
CA GLY A 497 10.67 21.49 11.78
C GLY A 497 10.19 21.40 13.23
N GLU A 498 9.22 20.56 13.51
CA GLU A 498 8.79 20.27 14.88
C GLU A 498 9.93 19.62 15.68
N PHE A 499 10.82 18.92 15.01
CA PHE A 499 12.08 18.41 15.54
C PHE A 499 13.18 18.40 14.46
N ASP A 500 14.46 18.24 14.84
CA ASP A 500 15.61 18.47 13.97
C ASP A 500 16.31 17.19 13.55
N VAL A 501 16.28 16.18 14.40
CA VAL A 501 17.03 14.93 14.21
C VAL A 501 16.12 13.72 14.23
N LEU A 502 16.22 12.89 13.22
CA LEU A 502 15.56 11.59 13.17
C LEU A 502 16.59 10.48 13.29
N VAL A 503 16.48 9.67 14.34
CA VAL A 503 17.35 8.51 14.59
C VAL A 503 16.61 7.22 14.25
N GLY A 504 17.28 6.24 13.68
CA GLY A 504 16.69 4.91 13.47
C GLY A 504 17.66 3.90 12.86
N ILE A 505 17.20 2.64 12.81
CA ILE A 505 18.03 1.52 12.31
C ILE A 505 18.01 1.47 10.78
N ASN A 506 16.82 1.47 10.22
CA ASN A 506 16.57 1.39 8.79
C ASN A 506 15.56 2.48 8.41
N LEU A 507 15.97 3.73 8.63
CA LEU A 507 15.15 4.93 8.39
C LEU A 507 14.72 5.08 6.94
N LEU A 508 15.34 4.30 6.08
CA LEU A 508 15.54 4.69 4.69
C LEU A 508 14.94 3.66 3.75
N ARG A 509 13.90 2.97 4.20
CA ARG A 509 13.04 2.28 3.25
C ARG A 509 12.52 3.31 2.25
N GLU A 510 12.44 2.89 1.03
CA GLU A 510 12.22 3.64 -0.20
C GLU A 510 11.02 4.60 -0.10
N GLY A 511 11.04 5.68 -0.85
CA GLY A 511 9.89 6.57 -1.04
C GLY A 511 9.85 7.83 -0.16
N LEU A 512 10.90 8.13 0.62
CA LEU A 512 10.92 9.36 1.43
C LEU A 512 11.61 10.50 0.69
N ASP A 513 10.89 11.58 0.46
CA ASP A 513 11.37 12.83 -0.13
C ASP A 513 11.50 13.90 0.96
N MET A 514 12.73 14.20 1.39
CA MET A 514 13.02 15.14 2.47
C MET A 514 14.10 16.14 2.02
N PRO A 515 13.74 17.16 1.23
CA PRO A 515 14.71 18.15 0.74
C PRO A 515 15.32 19.00 1.86
N GLU A 516 14.73 19.01 3.04
CA GLU A 516 15.19 19.74 4.23
C GLU A 516 16.42 19.05 4.91
N VAL A 517 16.66 17.76 4.58
CA VAL A 517 17.77 16.98 5.15
C VAL A 517 19.09 17.36 4.48
N SER A 518 19.99 17.97 5.24
CA SER A 518 21.33 18.35 4.78
C SER A 518 22.43 17.39 5.26
N LEU A 519 22.22 16.69 6.38
CA LEU A 519 23.19 15.77 6.93
C LEU A 519 22.59 14.36 7.10
N VAL A 520 23.35 13.39 6.62
CA VAL A 520 23.13 11.98 6.91
C VAL A 520 24.34 11.44 7.65
N ALA A 521 24.15 10.96 8.87
CA ALA A 521 25.19 10.35 9.68
C ALA A 521 24.97 8.83 9.78
N ILE A 522 25.98 8.06 9.43
CA ILE A 522 25.95 6.60 9.46
C ILE A 522 26.94 6.13 10.53
N LEU A 523 26.42 5.74 11.71
CA LEU A 523 27.25 5.22 12.79
C LEU A 523 27.68 3.79 12.51
N ASP A 524 28.88 3.42 12.98
CA ASP A 524 29.45 2.10 12.76
C ASP A 524 29.36 1.64 11.29
N ALA A 525 29.76 2.50 10.37
CA ALA A 525 29.64 2.26 8.93
C ALA A 525 30.56 1.11 8.46
N ASP A 526 31.61 0.79 9.21
CA ASP A 526 32.57 -0.28 8.94
C ASP A 526 32.15 -1.67 9.44
N LYS A 527 30.98 -1.79 10.07
CA LYS A 527 30.41 -3.07 10.48
C LYS A 527 29.63 -3.68 9.32
N GLU A 528 30.31 -4.51 8.55
CA GLU A 528 29.69 -5.17 7.38
C GLU A 528 28.45 -5.96 7.75
N GLY A 529 27.42 -5.88 6.88
CA GLY A 529 26.14 -6.54 7.03
C GLY A 529 25.09 -5.95 6.11
N PHE A 530 23.87 -6.47 6.17
CA PHE A 530 22.77 -6.03 5.31
C PHE A 530 22.54 -4.51 5.36
N LEU A 531 22.58 -3.91 6.56
CA LEU A 531 22.38 -2.48 6.78
C LEU A 531 23.55 -1.59 6.34
N ARG A 532 24.69 -2.17 6.07
CA ARG A 532 25.93 -1.48 5.63
C ARG A 532 26.45 -2.04 4.30
N SER A 533 25.57 -2.70 3.54
CA SER A 533 25.87 -3.12 2.16
C SER A 533 26.04 -1.89 1.26
N THR A 534 26.75 -2.03 0.15
CA THR A 534 26.96 -0.97 -0.84
C THR A 534 25.67 -0.26 -1.22
N ARG A 535 24.60 -1.02 -1.49
CA ARG A 535 23.27 -0.47 -1.84
C ARG A 535 22.68 0.35 -0.71
N SER A 536 22.69 -0.20 0.50
CA SER A 536 22.16 0.48 1.68
C SER A 536 22.88 1.80 1.94
N LEU A 537 24.22 1.81 1.80
CA LEU A 537 25.04 3.02 1.95
C LEU A 537 24.70 4.05 0.88
N ILE A 538 24.66 3.68 -0.42
CA ILE A 538 24.34 4.61 -1.51
C ILE A 538 22.95 5.22 -1.31
N GLN A 539 21.97 4.44 -0.92
CA GLN A 539 20.60 4.94 -0.68
C GLN A 539 20.53 5.88 0.51
N THR A 540 21.24 5.54 1.59
CA THR A 540 21.31 6.35 2.80
C THR A 540 21.99 7.69 2.51
N ILE A 541 23.14 7.67 1.90
CA ILE A 541 23.87 8.87 1.44
C ILE A 541 22.97 9.72 0.54
N GLY A 542 22.27 9.10 -0.40
CA GLY A 542 21.38 9.77 -1.35
C GLY A 542 20.20 10.53 -0.74
N ARG A 543 19.90 10.35 0.57
CA ARG A 543 18.84 11.12 1.23
C ARG A 543 19.17 12.60 1.40
N ALA A 544 20.47 12.95 1.49
CA ALA A 544 20.91 14.33 1.50
C ALA A 544 21.13 14.94 0.09
N ALA A 545 20.91 14.18 -0.98
CA ALA A 545 21.16 14.63 -2.36
C ALA A 545 20.19 15.69 -2.89
N ARG A 546 19.14 16.03 -2.14
CA ARG A 546 18.16 17.08 -2.50
C ARG A 546 18.40 18.41 -1.80
N ASN A 547 19.36 18.46 -0.90
CA ASN A 547 19.79 19.66 -0.21
C ASN A 547 21.04 20.26 -0.87
N LEU A 548 21.10 21.59 -0.96
CA LEU A 548 22.25 22.30 -1.50
C LEU A 548 23.53 22.04 -0.69
N ASN A 549 23.40 21.88 0.63
CA ASN A 549 24.48 21.63 1.57
C ASN A 549 24.57 20.14 1.94
N GLY A 550 24.12 19.25 1.05
CA GLY A 550 24.05 17.82 1.30
C GLY A 550 25.41 17.21 1.67
N LYS A 551 25.50 16.60 2.85
CA LYS A 551 26.70 15.92 3.37
C LYS A 551 26.34 14.56 3.97
N ALA A 552 27.22 13.59 3.81
CA ALA A 552 27.13 12.30 4.48
C ALA A 552 28.40 12.04 5.29
N ILE A 553 28.26 11.66 6.54
CA ILE A 553 29.37 11.27 7.41
C ILE A 553 29.23 9.78 7.73
N LEU A 554 30.27 9.03 7.38
CA LEU A 554 30.40 7.61 7.68
C LEU A 554 31.40 7.46 8.84
N TYR A 555 30.92 7.04 10.00
CA TYR A 555 31.79 6.75 11.13
C TYR A 555 32.30 5.32 11.03
N GLY A 556 33.59 5.18 10.80
CA GLY A 556 34.25 3.89 10.63
C GLY A 556 35.78 4.03 10.84
N ASP A 557 36.37 3.06 11.53
CA ASP A 557 37.83 3.04 11.76
C ASP A 557 38.57 2.44 10.57
N ARG A 558 37.86 1.73 9.70
CA ARG A 558 38.38 1.17 8.44
C ARG A 558 37.40 1.37 7.30
N ILE A 559 37.92 1.57 6.11
CA ILE A 559 37.09 1.62 4.91
C ILE A 559 36.91 0.19 4.40
N THR A 560 35.66 -0.31 4.45
CA THR A 560 35.31 -1.62 3.91
C THR A 560 35.08 -1.55 2.41
N ASP A 561 34.99 -2.70 1.72
CA ASP A 561 34.73 -2.74 0.28
C ASP A 561 33.36 -2.14 -0.06
N SER A 562 32.36 -2.36 0.78
CA SER A 562 31.04 -1.75 0.64
C SER A 562 31.10 -0.23 0.77
N MET A 563 31.83 0.30 1.75
CA MET A 563 32.03 1.75 1.91
C MET A 563 32.77 2.33 0.72
N LYS A 564 33.88 1.70 0.30
CA LYS A 564 34.67 2.16 -0.83
C LYS A 564 33.85 2.26 -2.09
N THR A 565 33.11 1.20 -2.44
CA THR A 565 32.25 1.19 -3.63
C THR A 565 31.16 2.26 -3.56
N ALA A 566 30.56 2.48 -2.38
CA ALA A 566 29.53 3.51 -2.21
C ALA A 566 30.10 4.93 -2.33
N ILE A 567 31.27 5.18 -1.77
CA ILE A 567 31.98 6.46 -1.86
C ILE A 567 32.39 6.74 -3.29
N ASP A 568 33.02 5.77 -3.96
CA ASP A 568 33.48 5.90 -5.35
C ASP A 568 32.32 6.19 -6.30
N GLU A 569 31.19 5.48 -6.16
CA GLU A 569 30.00 5.72 -6.98
C GLU A 569 29.37 7.08 -6.70
N THR A 570 29.28 7.50 -5.43
CA THR A 570 28.75 8.83 -5.07
C THR A 570 29.63 9.94 -5.66
N ASN A 571 30.94 9.80 -5.57
CA ASN A 571 31.90 10.75 -6.14
C ASN A 571 31.83 10.78 -7.68
N ARG A 572 31.68 9.63 -8.34
CA ARG A 572 31.47 9.54 -9.79
C ARG A 572 30.23 10.32 -10.22
N ARG A 573 29.09 10.09 -9.55
CA ARG A 573 27.83 10.79 -9.81
C ARG A 573 27.97 12.29 -9.60
N ARG A 574 28.64 12.70 -8.53
CA ARG A 574 28.92 14.10 -8.22
C ARG A 574 29.74 14.77 -9.33
N ALA A 575 30.82 14.10 -9.79
CA ALA A 575 31.68 14.62 -10.87
C ALA A 575 30.95 14.77 -12.19
N VAL A 576 30.09 13.79 -12.57
CA VAL A 576 29.25 13.86 -13.78
C VAL A 576 28.31 15.05 -13.71
N GLN A 577 27.62 15.25 -12.56
CA GLN A 577 26.72 16.38 -12.39
C GLN A 577 27.47 17.73 -12.41
N GLN A 578 28.65 17.82 -11.80
CA GLN A 578 29.46 19.04 -11.83
C GLN A 578 29.90 19.41 -13.24
N ALA A 579 30.37 18.42 -14.02
CA ALA A 579 30.75 18.63 -15.41
C ALA A 579 29.57 19.13 -16.25
N PHE A 580 28.40 18.51 -16.10
CA PHE A 580 27.19 18.94 -16.78
C PHE A 580 26.76 20.36 -16.39
N ASN A 581 26.78 20.69 -15.11
CA ASN A 581 26.44 22.02 -14.61
C ASN A 581 27.38 23.08 -15.20
N HIS A 582 28.67 22.77 -15.27
CA HIS A 582 29.68 23.69 -15.83
C HIS A 582 29.47 23.91 -17.35
N GLU A 583 29.23 22.82 -18.09
CA GLU A 583 29.01 22.86 -19.53
C GLU A 583 27.77 23.67 -19.91
N HIS A 584 26.68 23.53 -19.14
CA HIS A 584 25.41 24.17 -19.42
C HIS A 584 25.15 25.45 -18.61
N GLY A 585 26.13 25.92 -17.81
CA GLY A 585 25.98 27.13 -16.99
C GLY A 585 24.89 27.02 -15.91
N ILE A 586 24.60 25.81 -15.41
CA ILE A 586 23.53 25.56 -14.43
C ILE A 586 24.04 25.85 -13.03
N THR A 587 23.33 26.72 -12.32
CA THR A 587 23.51 26.92 -10.88
C THR A 587 22.56 26.01 -10.11
N PRO A 588 23.04 25.15 -9.18
CA PRO A 588 22.18 24.29 -8.38
C PRO A 588 21.09 25.07 -7.65
N LYS A 589 19.84 24.59 -7.72
CA LYS A 589 18.68 25.20 -7.05
C LYS A 589 18.02 24.20 -6.12
N GLY A 590 17.76 24.61 -4.88
CA GLY A 590 17.00 23.84 -3.90
C GLY A 590 15.55 23.66 -4.34
N LEU A 591 14.97 22.53 -3.99
CA LEU A 591 13.57 22.22 -4.26
C LEU A 591 12.70 22.66 -3.08
N ASN A 592 11.85 23.67 -3.26
CA ASN A 592 10.80 24.00 -2.32
C ASN A 592 9.53 23.20 -2.68
N LYS A 593 9.47 21.94 -2.25
CA LYS A 593 8.23 21.15 -2.35
C LYS A 593 7.32 21.46 -1.16
N LYS A 594 6.07 21.85 -1.46
CA LYS A 594 5.02 21.92 -0.41
C LYS A 594 4.93 20.56 0.30
N VAL A 595 4.82 20.59 1.62
CA VAL A 595 4.50 19.40 2.41
C VAL A 595 3.06 19.04 2.09
N VAL A 596 2.85 18.07 1.21
CA VAL A 596 1.52 17.54 0.88
C VAL A 596 1.24 16.42 1.86
N ASP A 597 0.07 16.43 2.46
CA ASP A 597 -0.38 15.33 3.30
C ASP A 597 -0.76 14.13 2.42
N VAL A 598 0.20 13.22 2.28
CA VAL A 598 0.05 11.99 1.46
C VAL A 598 -1.11 11.13 1.98
N MET A 599 -1.50 11.27 3.24
CA MET A 599 -2.64 10.57 3.83
C MET A 599 -3.98 11.01 3.22
N GLN A 600 -4.10 12.30 2.85
CA GLN A 600 -5.31 12.79 2.17
C GLN A 600 -5.45 12.27 0.74
N LEU A 601 -4.33 11.98 0.08
CA LEU A 601 -4.32 11.43 -1.28
C LEU A 601 -4.64 9.93 -1.33
N GLY A 602 -4.22 9.17 -0.32
CA GLY A 602 -4.42 7.70 -0.25
C GLY A 602 -5.63 7.25 0.58
N GLY A 603 -6.49 8.18 1.05
CA GLY A 603 -7.68 7.82 1.83
C GLY A 603 -7.42 7.25 3.21
N VAL A 604 -6.23 7.47 3.78
CA VAL A 604 -5.84 7.00 5.13
C VAL A 604 -6.27 7.99 6.21
N SER A 605 -7.14 8.95 5.90
CA SER A 605 -7.70 9.84 6.90
C SER A 605 -8.74 9.10 7.73
N GLY A 606 -8.30 8.51 8.83
CA GLY A 606 -9.18 8.16 9.94
C GLY A 606 -9.96 9.41 10.35
N ALA A 607 -11.27 9.28 10.41
CA ALA A 607 -12.20 10.33 10.75
C ALA A 607 -11.83 11.03 12.07
N SER A 608 -11.24 12.21 11.98
CA SER A 608 -11.23 13.21 13.06
C SER A 608 -10.93 14.60 12.49
N GLN A 609 -11.85 15.12 11.67
CA GLN A 609 -11.95 16.58 11.52
C GLN A 609 -13.04 17.13 12.42
N GLY A 610 -12.72 17.25 13.70
CA GLY A 610 -13.39 18.20 14.58
C GLY A 610 -13.03 19.62 14.14
N LYS A 611 -14.01 20.37 13.64
CA LYS A 611 -13.91 21.79 13.36
C LYS A 611 -13.44 22.53 14.61
N HIS A 612 -12.19 22.98 14.66
CA HIS A 612 -11.78 24.04 15.57
C HIS A 612 -12.04 25.41 14.95
N THR A 613 -13.24 25.89 15.14
CA THR A 613 -13.52 27.33 15.14
C THR A 613 -12.85 27.96 16.37
N LYS A 614 -11.95 28.90 16.13
CA LYS A 614 -11.43 29.83 17.17
C LYS A 614 -12.57 30.44 17.97
N LYS A 615 -12.57 30.18 19.26
CA LYS A 615 -13.11 31.13 20.26
C LYS A 615 -12.08 31.29 21.38
N VAL A 616 -11.59 32.50 21.47
CA VAL A 616 -10.84 33.03 22.60
C VAL A 616 -11.78 33.16 23.79
N ALA A 617 -11.39 32.67 24.94
CA ALA A 617 -11.43 33.35 26.24
C ALA A 617 -11.30 32.32 27.38
N GLU A 618 -10.25 32.52 28.13
CA GLU A 618 -10.08 32.45 29.58
C GLU A 618 -11.06 31.62 30.42
N SER A 619 -10.52 30.54 31.04
CA SER A 619 -10.48 30.46 32.52
C SER A 619 -9.70 29.20 32.92
N GLY A 620 -8.70 29.40 33.76
CA GLY A 620 -7.85 28.36 34.30
C GLY A 620 -8.61 27.47 35.30
N ALA A 621 -8.36 26.16 35.14
CA ALA A 621 -8.40 25.24 36.25
C ALA A 621 -7.29 24.22 36.00
N GLN A 622 -6.23 24.36 36.78
CA GLN A 622 -5.21 23.34 36.95
C GLN A 622 -5.85 22.07 37.50
N TYR A 623 -5.89 20.99 36.73
CA TYR A 623 -6.00 19.67 37.30
C TYR A 623 -4.60 19.08 37.42
N GLU A 624 -4.07 19.09 38.66
CA GLU A 624 -2.94 18.26 39.05
C GLU A 624 -3.32 16.79 38.88
N HIS A 625 -2.70 16.13 37.93
CA HIS A 625 -2.71 14.66 37.86
C HIS A 625 -1.85 14.15 39.04
N GLN A 626 -2.50 13.79 40.15
CA GLN A 626 -1.90 12.92 41.16
C GLN A 626 -1.61 11.55 40.49
N ARG A 627 -0.33 11.23 40.35
CA ARG A 627 0.10 9.89 39.99
C ARG A 627 -0.30 8.92 41.10
N LEU A 628 -1.31 8.10 40.88
CA LEU A 628 -1.74 7.06 41.78
C LEU A 628 -0.63 6.01 41.93
N HIS A 629 -0.41 5.51 43.14
CA HIS A 629 0.55 4.45 43.42
C HIS A 629 0.10 3.16 42.71
N PRO A 630 1.01 2.29 42.20
CA PRO A 630 0.65 1.08 41.42
C PRO A 630 -0.41 0.18 42.08
N ASN A 631 -0.42 0.09 43.41
CA ASN A 631 -1.43 -0.67 44.17
C ASN A 631 -2.82 -0.02 44.18
N GLU A 632 -2.91 1.29 44.02
CA GLU A 632 -4.18 2.03 43.91
C GLU A 632 -4.72 1.97 42.49
N LEU A 633 -3.84 2.03 41.48
CA LEU A 633 -4.17 1.83 40.08
C LEU A 633 -4.77 0.42 39.83
N ALA A 634 -4.17 -0.62 40.41
CA ALA A 634 -4.68 -1.99 40.29
C ALA A 634 -6.06 -2.18 40.94
N LYS A 635 -6.33 -1.48 42.07
CA LYS A 635 -7.65 -1.50 42.70
C LYS A 635 -8.70 -0.75 41.87
N GLU A 636 -8.32 0.35 41.26
CA GLU A 636 -9.21 1.14 40.42
C GLU A 636 -9.55 0.41 39.11
N ILE A 637 -8.58 -0.24 38.47
CA ILE A 637 -8.81 -1.10 37.32
C ILE A 637 -9.83 -2.19 37.67
N LYS A 638 -9.66 -2.89 38.78
CA LYS A 638 -10.59 -3.94 39.20
C LYS A 638 -11.99 -3.43 39.52
N ARG A 639 -12.11 -2.21 40.05
CA ARG A 639 -13.39 -1.53 40.29
C ARG A 639 -14.12 -1.23 38.98
N LEU A 640 -13.39 -0.68 38.01
CA LEU A 640 -13.92 -0.34 36.68
C LEU A 640 -14.29 -1.60 35.87
N GLU A 641 -13.51 -2.69 35.99
CA GLU A 641 -13.86 -3.98 35.39
C GLU A 641 -15.20 -4.52 35.90
N ASN A 642 -15.44 -4.44 37.20
CA ASN A 642 -16.71 -4.86 37.78
C ASN A 642 -17.89 -4.01 37.29
N GLN A 643 -17.71 -2.68 37.19
CA GLN A 643 -18.72 -1.79 36.64
C GLN A 643 -18.96 -2.04 35.15
N MET A 644 -17.92 -2.28 34.38
CA MET A 644 -18.04 -2.64 32.95
C MET A 644 -18.88 -3.92 32.74
N PHE A 645 -18.62 -4.96 33.58
CA PHE A 645 -19.42 -6.18 33.55
C PHE A 645 -20.86 -5.97 33.99
N GLU A 646 -21.13 -5.10 34.93
CA GLU A 646 -22.48 -4.75 35.36
C GLU A 646 -23.27 -4.03 34.24
N HIS A 647 -22.65 -3.04 33.57
CA HIS A 647 -23.25 -2.38 32.42
C HIS A 647 -23.47 -3.33 31.23
N ALA A 648 -22.50 -4.24 30.98
CA ALA A 648 -22.67 -5.26 29.95
C ALA A 648 -23.84 -6.23 30.23
N ARG A 649 -24.03 -6.62 31.50
CA ARG A 649 -25.17 -7.44 31.91
C ARG A 649 -26.51 -6.74 31.74
N ASN A 650 -26.52 -5.42 31.93
CA ASN A 650 -27.71 -4.59 31.76
C ASN A 650 -27.97 -4.18 30.31
N LEU A 651 -27.17 -4.69 29.35
CA LEU A 651 -27.23 -4.37 27.92
C LEU A 651 -26.92 -2.90 27.59
N GLU A 652 -26.19 -2.21 28.46
CA GLU A 652 -25.77 -0.80 28.33
C GLU A 652 -24.38 -0.78 27.67
N PHE A 653 -24.30 -1.19 26.41
CA PHE A 653 -23.04 -1.44 25.71
C PHE A 653 -22.16 -0.22 25.49
N GLU A 654 -22.74 0.99 25.33
CA GLU A 654 -21.96 2.23 25.18
C GLU A 654 -21.23 2.59 26.48
N GLN A 655 -21.85 2.39 27.63
CA GLN A 655 -21.24 2.65 28.94
C GLN A 655 -20.18 1.60 29.26
N ALA A 656 -20.45 0.33 28.91
CA ALA A 656 -19.45 -0.72 29.06
C ALA A 656 -18.21 -0.48 28.15
N ALA A 657 -18.39 0.01 26.93
CA ALA A 657 -17.29 0.37 26.04
C ALA A 657 -16.44 1.54 26.57
N SER A 658 -17.07 2.59 27.09
CA SER A 658 -16.39 3.73 27.69
C SER A 658 -15.53 3.32 28.90
N LEU A 659 -16.04 2.40 29.74
CA LEU A 659 -15.29 1.87 30.88
C LEU A 659 -14.13 0.96 30.45
N ARG A 660 -14.29 0.18 29.40
CA ARG A 660 -13.22 -0.63 28.79
C ARG A 660 -12.07 0.25 28.35
N ASP A 661 -12.36 1.36 27.66
CA ASP A 661 -11.35 2.29 27.16
C ASP A 661 -10.59 2.97 28.31
N GLN A 662 -11.28 3.34 29.39
CA GLN A 662 -10.65 3.85 30.63
C GLN A 662 -9.76 2.79 31.31
N ILE A 663 -10.20 1.52 31.36
CA ILE A 663 -9.40 0.42 31.90
C ILE A 663 -8.12 0.27 31.10
N HIS A 664 -8.20 0.35 29.78
CA HIS A 664 -7.04 0.25 28.89
C HIS A 664 -6.01 1.37 29.12
N GLU A 665 -6.47 2.61 29.29
CA GLU A 665 -5.58 3.73 29.63
C GLU A 665 -4.86 3.54 30.99
N LEU A 666 -5.59 3.07 32.01
CA LEU A 666 -5.00 2.80 33.32
C LEU A 666 -4.03 1.60 33.31
N GLN A 667 -4.32 0.58 32.50
CA GLN A 667 -3.41 -0.56 32.30
C GLN A 667 -2.11 -0.15 31.59
N GLN A 668 -2.18 0.75 30.61
CA GLN A 668 -0.99 1.34 30.00
C GLN A 668 -0.16 2.15 31.01
N GLN A 669 -0.78 2.92 31.89
CA GLN A 669 -0.09 3.64 32.97
C GLN A 669 0.59 2.69 33.97
N LEU A 670 -0.02 1.53 34.26
CA LEU A 670 0.56 0.51 35.14
C LEU A 670 1.78 -0.18 34.50
N THR A 671 1.83 -0.25 33.18
CA THR A 671 2.92 -0.93 32.44
C THR A 671 4.09 0.04 32.17
N LEU A 672 3.85 1.34 32.23
CA LEU A 672 4.83 2.42 32.01
C LEU A 672 5.44 2.97 33.31
N GLY A 673 4.95 2.59 34.49
CA GLY A 673 5.48 2.92 35.84
C GLY A 673 6.11 1.73 36.51
#